data_26043c924083c3ac8daea065f87f3f07
#
_entry.id   26043c924083c3ac8daea065f87f3f07
#
_cell.length_a   1.000
_cell.length_b   1.000
_cell.length_c   1.000
_cell.angle_alpha   90.00
_cell.angle_beta   90.00
_cell.angle_gamma   90.00
#
_symmetry.space_group_name_H-M   'P 1'
#
loop_
_entity.id
_entity.type
_entity.pdbx_description
1 polymer ?
#
loop_
_entity_poly.entity_id
_entity_poly.type
_entity_poly.pdbx_seq_one_letter_code
_entity_poly.pdbx_strand_id
1 'polypeptide(L)'
;MSNSPEVNVKRRRKGEKPTQQAGAPVRRRGAGGVTSGGSGSGLGGSGGLLTPTRGKVGGCGGLIGIILIIVLYIIFTGGGGLDTGPVEVAPPSTFEEPTAIVATATPRPTRAPSTSGSGETWTVMLYQDADDQVLEQDIYLDLNEAEKVGSSDKVAIVTQMDRFRGGFAGNDDWHSARRYLVTQDNDLNNIGSELLADLGEVNMADGQTLVDFVTWAMQNYPADRYALILSDHGLGWPGGWSDPAPGGVDPGKAPLIGALQGDSIYLSELESALSQIQSTTGVEKLDLIGMDACLMSQMEVYAMLQPYAKFAVASEEVEPGLGWAYAAFLDELVANPSMDGATLATNIVDTYIAQDQRIVDTQARADFLRQGSTMGGFFGVPSISAAQLTDQIERNITLTAVDLDAYADLITSFNAFIYAMQDVDQRAVASARNYTQSYTSIFGKEVPPSYIDLGHFVQLVVRQTGDAALQSHAQDVLNALNNAIVAERHGQSKPGSTGIALYFPNSTLYRSPYTGMQSYTMLAERFSRVTLWDDFLVYHYNDRSFKADAVEPVVPSTSGITRVPGAGAIAISAIQASANSVSPGGSIQMSAEITGENVGYVYLFTGFYDSGSNSIYVADTDYLESPDTRELNGVYYPAWPEGGSFRLNFDWEPILFSITDGSQSILALFNPGAYGASAEDATYMVQGTFTFADTGEQRTAQLYFKDGKLFQVVGFTGEDTASAPREITPSMGDTFTIAQKWMELDSSGSVTQVVYEDGDTLTFGAAPFEWKQVYAPDGQYLVGFLVGDLDGNMNEAYTQVTVR
;
A
#
# COMPACT_ATOMS: atom_id res chain seq x y z
N MET A 1 -33.66 -2.45 -34.61
CA MET A 1 -32.41 -1.90 -34.08
C MET A 1 -32.77 -1.37 -32.71
N SER A 2 -32.44 -2.07 -31.65
CA SER A 2 -32.59 -1.56 -30.28
C SER A 2 -31.56 -0.44 -30.15
N ASN A 3 -32.03 0.81 -29.91
CA ASN A 3 -31.07 1.87 -29.58
C ASN A 3 -30.42 1.49 -28.24
N SER A 4 -29.13 1.20 -28.28
CA SER A 4 -28.34 1.06 -27.05
C SER A 4 -28.47 2.35 -26.25
N PRO A 5 -28.57 2.27 -24.90
CA PRO A 5 -28.55 3.46 -24.04
C PRO A 5 -27.34 4.34 -24.35
N GLU A 6 -27.53 5.66 -24.41
CA GLU A 6 -26.44 6.62 -24.57
C GLU A 6 -25.96 7.10 -23.20
N VAL A 7 -24.66 7.06 -22.99
CA VAL A 7 -23.99 7.45 -21.74
C VAL A 7 -23.00 8.57 -22.05
N ASN A 8 -23.31 9.78 -21.59
CA ASN A 8 -22.43 10.93 -21.71
C ASN A 8 -21.56 11.01 -20.47
N VAL A 9 -20.27 10.75 -20.61
CA VAL A 9 -19.30 10.74 -19.53
C VAL A 9 -18.49 12.02 -19.49
N LYS A 10 -17.90 12.30 -18.34
CA LYS A 10 -16.99 13.41 -18.11
C LYS A 10 -15.68 12.89 -17.55
N ARG A 11 -14.61 13.61 -17.81
CA ARG A 11 -13.35 13.42 -17.15
C ARG A 11 -13.49 13.76 -15.68
N ARG A 12 -12.91 12.93 -14.81
CA ARG A 12 -12.99 13.12 -13.37
C ARG A 12 -12.08 14.24 -12.90
N ARG A 13 -10.85 14.29 -13.42
CA ARG A 13 -9.90 15.35 -13.07
C ARG A 13 -10.35 16.70 -13.57
N LYS A 14 -10.41 17.66 -12.65
CA LYS A 14 -10.72 19.06 -12.91
C LYS A 14 -9.45 19.90 -12.69
N GLY A 15 -9.41 21.09 -13.24
CA GLY A 15 -8.34 22.06 -13.03
C GLY A 15 -8.69 23.38 -13.73
N GLU A 16 -7.88 24.40 -13.50
CA GLU A 16 -8.01 25.68 -14.20
C GLU A 16 -7.71 25.51 -15.68
N LYS A 17 -8.40 26.26 -16.52
CA LYS A 17 -8.15 26.21 -17.97
C LYS A 17 -6.70 26.56 -18.28
N PRO A 18 -6.04 25.79 -19.17
CA PRO A 18 -4.66 26.07 -19.53
C PRO A 18 -4.48 27.46 -20.12
N THR A 19 -3.36 28.08 -19.79
CA THR A 19 -2.94 29.38 -20.38
C THR A 19 -1.74 29.24 -21.27
N GLN A 20 -1.11 28.05 -21.27
CA GLN A 20 0.10 27.78 -22.07
C GLN A 20 0.06 26.37 -22.65
N GLN A 21 0.84 26.18 -23.71
CA GLN A 21 1.05 24.89 -24.35
C GLN A 21 2.35 24.26 -23.82
N ALA A 22 2.33 22.93 -23.61
CA ALA A 22 3.52 22.19 -23.20
C ALA A 22 4.53 22.02 -24.34
N GLY A 23 5.79 21.80 -24.00
CA GLY A 23 6.77 21.25 -24.94
C GLY A 23 6.51 19.80 -25.26
N ALA A 24 6.86 19.35 -26.46
CA ALA A 24 6.74 17.94 -26.82
C ALA A 24 7.64 17.08 -25.92
N PRO A 25 7.15 15.92 -25.43
CA PRO A 25 7.98 15.00 -24.68
C PRO A 25 9.11 14.48 -25.56
N VAL A 26 10.33 14.40 -24.99
CA VAL A 26 11.52 13.94 -25.71
C VAL A 26 12.00 12.66 -25.05
N ARG A 27 12.08 11.59 -25.84
CA ARG A 27 12.66 10.33 -25.38
C ARG A 27 14.19 10.45 -25.29
N ARG A 28 14.73 10.33 -24.08
CA ARG A 28 16.17 10.37 -23.82
C ARG A 28 16.72 8.93 -23.88
N ARG A 29 17.15 8.46 -25.05
CA ARG A 29 17.93 7.23 -25.15
C ARG A 29 19.32 7.46 -24.53
N GLY A 30 19.42 7.38 -23.21
CA GLY A 30 20.64 7.58 -22.44
C GLY A 30 21.43 6.29 -22.24
N ALA A 31 22.75 6.37 -22.25
CA ALA A 31 23.61 5.31 -21.76
C ALA A 31 23.48 5.22 -20.24
N GLY A 32 22.71 4.25 -19.74
CA GLY A 32 22.58 3.99 -18.30
C GLY A 32 21.15 3.73 -17.82
N GLY A 33 20.24 3.33 -18.68
CA GLY A 33 18.95 2.81 -18.21
C GLY A 33 19.16 1.41 -17.64
N VAL A 34 18.64 1.15 -16.43
CA VAL A 34 18.49 -0.21 -15.94
C VAL A 34 17.49 -0.90 -16.88
N THR A 35 18.03 -1.57 -17.89
CA THR A 35 17.24 -2.46 -18.71
C THR A 35 17.01 -3.71 -17.90
N SER A 36 15.81 -3.87 -17.31
CA SER A 36 15.30 -5.19 -17.00
C SER A 36 15.11 -5.91 -18.34
N GLY A 37 16.20 -6.50 -18.82
CA GLY A 37 16.23 -7.26 -20.05
C GLY A 37 15.60 -8.62 -19.84
N GLY A 38 14.29 -8.72 -19.92
CA GLY A 38 13.59 -9.98 -20.04
C GLY A 38 13.72 -10.49 -21.46
N SER A 39 14.66 -11.40 -21.72
CA SER A 39 14.68 -12.20 -22.96
C SER A 39 13.54 -13.21 -22.87
N GLY A 40 12.46 -12.96 -23.58
CA GLY A 40 11.34 -13.88 -23.68
C GLY A 40 11.71 -15.23 -24.27
N SER A 41 11.69 -16.28 -23.47
CA SER A 41 11.63 -17.65 -23.93
C SER A 41 10.21 -18.16 -23.74
N GLY A 42 9.53 -18.45 -24.88
CA GLY A 42 8.15 -18.87 -24.90
C GLY A 42 7.91 -20.18 -24.19
N LEU A 43 6.87 -20.22 -23.39
CA LEU A 43 6.22 -21.46 -23.00
C LEU A 43 4.91 -21.58 -23.80
N GLY A 44 4.88 -22.56 -24.68
CA GLY A 44 3.72 -22.92 -25.46
C GLY A 44 2.60 -23.53 -24.61
N GLY A 45 1.46 -22.88 -24.60
CA GLY A 45 0.18 -23.45 -24.17
C GLY A 45 -0.77 -23.51 -25.36
N SER A 46 -1.12 -24.71 -25.75
CA SER A 46 -2.02 -25.02 -26.85
C SER A 46 -3.44 -24.58 -26.58
N GLY A 47 -3.95 -23.64 -27.36
CA GLY A 47 -5.36 -23.21 -27.35
C GLY A 47 -5.76 -22.65 -28.70
N GLY A 48 -6.51 -23.42 -29.43
CA GLY A 48 -7.36 -23.23 -30.56
C GLY A 48 -7.19 -22.05 -31.53
N LEU A 49 -6.62 -22.31 -32.69
CA LEU A 49 -6.64 -21.43 -33.86
C LEU A 49 -8.09 -21.14 -34.28
N LEU A 50 -8.45 -19.84 -34.36
CA LEU A 50 -9.47 -19.38 -35.27
C LEU A 50 -8.77 -18.59 -36.37
N THR A 51 -8.84 -19.12 -37.57
CA THR A 51 -8.32 -18.54 -38.82
C THR A 51 -9.18 -17.34 -39.24
N PRO A 52 -8.61 -16.15 -39.51
CA PRO A 52 -9.37 -15.09 -40.16
C PRO A 52 -9.38 -15.27 -41.69
N THR A 53 -10.55 -15.31 -42.27
CA THR A 53 -10.77 -15.24 -43.69
C THR A 53 -10.30 -13.88 -44.25
N ARG A 54 -9.42 -13.94 -45.25
CA ARG A 54 -8.93 -12.81 -46.05
C ARG A 54 -10.04 -12.19 -46.88
N GLY A 55 -10.45 -10.96 -46.52
CA GLY A 55 -11.14 -10.03 -47.41
C GLY A 55 -10.13 -9.00 -47.94
N LYS A 56 -9.89 -8.97 -49.25
CA LYS A 56 -9.08 -7.92 -49.91
C LYS A 56 -9.88 -6.64 -49.96
N VAL A 57 -9.37 -5.57 -49.37
CA VAL A 57 -9.72 -4.20 -49.76
C VAL A 57 -8.43 -3.44 -50.03
N GLY A 58 -8.23 -2.99 -51.24
CA GLY A 58 -7.15 -2.14 -51.63
C GLY A 58 -7.48 -0.69 -51.39
N GLY A 59 -6.46 0.11 -51.03
CA GLY A 59 -6.55 1.58 -50.97
C GLY A 59 -5.45 2.16 -50.11
N CYS A 60 -4.56 2.92 -50.73
CA CYS A 60 -3.45 3.68 -50.12
C CYS A 60 -3.85 4.46 -48.88
N GLY A 61 -2.95 4.43 -47.86
CA GLY A 61 -2.91 5.43 -46.82
C GLY A 61 -2.92 4.88 -45.43
N GLY A 62 -1.77 4.89 -44.75
CA GLY A 62 -1.75 4.81 -43.29
C GLY A 62 -1.29 3.50 -42.70
N LEU A 63 -0.02 3.44 -42.40
CA LEU A 63 0.56 2.53 -41.43
C LEU A 63 -0.09 2.77 -40.03
N ILE A 64 -1.07 2.01 -39.62
CA ILE A 64 -1.43 1.69 -38.24
C ILE A 64 -2.80 0.97 -38.30
N GLY A 65 -2.74 -0.29 -38.51
CA GLY A 65 -3.92 -1.11 -38.41
C GLY A 65 -3.50 -2.47 -37.90
N ILE A 66 -3.34 -2.59 -36.65
CA ILE A 66 -3.43 -3.75 -35.76
C ILE A 66 -2.59 -3.44 -34.51
N ILE A 67 -3.11 -2.62 -33.61
CA ILE A 67 -2.67 -2.56 -32.21
C ILE A 67 -3.62 -3.47 -31.46
N LEU A 68 -3.22 -4.68 -31.15
CA LEU A 68 -4.14 -5.61 -30.50
C LEU A 68 -3.44 -6.44 -29.41
N ILE A 69 -4.00 -6.38 -28.23
CA ILE A 69 -4.04 -7.39 -27.16
C ILE A 69 -2.92 -7.36 -26.12
N ILE A 70 -1.71 -6.88 -26.37
CA ILE A 70 -0.62 -6.91 -25.37
C ILE A 70 -0.58 -5.65 -24.49
N VAL A 71 -1.23 -4.58 -24.87
CA VAL A 71 -1.19 -3.25 -24.21
C VAL A 71 -1.89 -3.27 -22.85
N LEU A 72 -2.88 -4.11 -22.66
CA LEU A 72 -3.76 -4.10 -21.49
C LEU A 72 -3.08 -4.50 -20.19
N TYR A 73 -2.32 -5.57 -20.22
CA TYR A 73 -1.64 -6.07 -19.01
C TYR A 73 -0.58 -5.11 -18.50
N ILE A 74 0.01 -4.32 -19.39
CA ILE A 74 1.20 -3.52 -19.14
C ILE A 74 0.87 -2.05 -18.79
N ILE A 75 -0.32 -1.52 -19.13
CA ILE A 75 -0.70 -0.15 -18.76
C ILE A 75 -1.04 -0.04 -17.26
N PHE A 76 -1.63 -1.08 -16.69
CA PHE A 76 -2.12 -1.08 -15.31
C PHE A 76 -1.32 -2.01 -14.38
N THR A 77 -0.65 -3.03 -14.89
CA THR A 77 0.34 -3.80 -14.14
C THR A 77 1.71 -3.22 -14.46
N GLY A 78 2.45 -2.74 -13.49
CA GLY A 78 3.86 -2.42 -13.68
C GLY A 78 4.53 -3.65 -14.30
N GLY A 79 5.17 -3.50 -15.48
CA GLY A 79 5.74 -4.61 -16.24
C GLY A 79 6.98 -5.23 -15.58
N GLY A 80 6.87 -5.69 -14.34
CA GLY A 80 7.79 -6.60 -13.68
C GLY A 80 7.49 -8.03 -14.09
N GLY A 81 8.02 -8.49 -15.21
CA GLY A 81 8.05 -9.91 -15.54
C GLY A 81 8.97 -10.60 -14.55
N LEU A 82 8.45 -11.50 -13.74
CA LEU A 82 9.23 -12.40 -12.90
C LEU A 82 10.18 -13.20 -13.78
N ASP A 83 11.44 -12.79 -13.85
CA ASP A 83 12.49 -13.54 -14.54
C ASP A 83 12.97 -14.67 -13.62
N THR A 84 12.47 -15.88 -13.85
CA THR A 84 12.97 -17.09 -13.20
C THR A 84 14.17 -17.67 -13.95
N GLY A 85 15.19 -16.87 -14.18
CA GLY A 85 16.49 -17.35 -14.62
C GLY A 85 17.27 -17.98 -13.46
N PRO A 86 18.02 -19.09 -13.64
CA PRO A 86 18.83 -19.64 -12.56
C PRO A 86 19.93 -18.66 -12.20
N VAL A 87 19.90 -18.19 -10.95
CA VAL A 87 20.98 -17.38 -10.38
C VAL A 87 22.22 -18.27 -10.25
N GLU A 88 23.25 -17.95 -10.99
CA GLU A 88 24.58 -18.56 -10.85
C GLU A 88 25.21 -18.01 -9.57
N VAL A 89 25.13 -18.78 -8.49
CA VAL A 89 25.69 -18.42 -7.19
C VAL A 89 27.23 -18.37 -7.30
N ALA A 90 27.78 -17.17 -7.18
CA ALA A 90 29.22 -17.01 -7.01
C ALA A 90 29.67 -17.68 -5.70
N PRO A 91 30.86 -18.32 -5.65
CA PRO A 91 31.31 -19.00 -4.43
C PRO A 91 31.55 -17.96 -3.31
N PRO A 92 31.23 -18.31 -2.07
CA PRO A 92 31.33 -17.38 -0.94
C PRO A 92 32.78 -16.96 -0.73
N SER A 93 33.02 -15.68 -0.64
CA SER A 93 34.25 -15.13 -0.11
C SER A 93 34.30 -15.43 1.39
N THR A 94 35.34 -16.08 1.82
CA THR A 94 35.59 -16.35 3.26
C THR A 94 35.85 -15.05 3.98
N PHE A 95 34.83 -14.54 4.71
CA PHE A 95 35.05 -13.53 5.74
C PHE A 95 35.46 -14.24 7.03
N GLU A 96 36.56 -13.77 7.64
CA GLU A 96 36.91 -14.14 9.00
C GLU A 96 35.88 -13.55 9.96
N GLU A 97 35.22 -14.39 10.73
CA GLU A 97 34.30 -13.96 11.81
C GLU A 97 35.03 -13.01 12.76
N PRO A 98 34.50 -11.81 13.03
CA PRO A 98 34.99 -11.01 14.13
C PRO A 98 34.63 -11.74 15.46
N THR A 99 35.62 -12.02 16.24
CA THR A 99 35.46 -12.61 17.57
C THR A 99 34.59 -11.70 18.42
N ALA A 100 33.37 -12.13 18.73
CA ALA A 100 32.45 -11.43 19.60
C ALA A 100 33.14 -11.15 20.94
N ILE A 101 33.37 -9.89 21.28
CA ILE A 101 33.72 -9.45 22.61
C ILE A 101 32.44 -9.52 23.44
N VAL A 102 32.18 -10.65 24.07
CA VAL A 102 31.12 -10.78 25.08
C VAL A 102 31.50 -9.87 26.25
N ALA A 103 30.94 -8.66 26.24
CA ALA A 103 30.96 -7.79 27.40
C ALA A 103 30.14 -8.51 28.48
N THR A 104 30.85 -9.08 29.49
CA THR A 104 30.22 -9.61 30.69
C THR A 104 29.55 -8.46 31.41
N ALA A 105 28.26 -8.26 31.15
CA ALA A 105 27.45 -7.33 31.93
C ALA A 105 27.50 -7.79 33.40
N THR A 106 27.95 -6.90 34.28
CA THR A 106 27.87 -7.12 35.72
C THR A 106 26.37 -7.27 36.04
N PRO A 107 25.94 -8.38 36.69
CA PRO A 107 24.53 -8.54 37.02
C PRO A 107 24.08 -7.39 37.91
N ARG A 108 23.24 -6.52 37.42
CA ARG A 108 22.52 -5.53 38.23
C ARG A 108 21.57 -6.30 39.14
N PRO A 109 21.36 -5.89 40.39
CA PRO A 109 20.37 -6.51 41.24
C PRO A 109 19.01 -6.47 40.54
N THR A 110 18.49 -7.65 40.19
CA THR A 110 17.14 -7.85 39.71
C THR A 110 16.18 -7.10 40.63
N ARG A 111 15.31 -6.26 40.06
CA ARG A 111 14.16 -5.68 40.80
C ARG A 111 13.46 -6.84 41.50
N ALA A 112 13.30 -6.76 42.81
CA ALA A 112 12.61 -7.82 43.54
C ALA A 112 11.22 -8.03 42.94
N PRO A 113 10.78 -9.28 42.68
CA PRO A 113 9.46 -9.53 42.15
C PRO A 113 8.43 -8.80 43.00
N SER A 114 7.53 -8.06 42.36
CA SER A 114 6.41 -7.43 43.07
C SER A 114 5.58 -8.52 43.72
N THR A 115 5.61 -8.59 45.06
CA THR A 115 4.95 -9.62 45.83
C THR A 115 3.50 -9.31 46.10
N SER A 116 2.73 -9.12 45.05
CA SER A 116 1.26 -9.26 45.00
C SER A 116 0.76 -8.57 43.75
N GLY A 117 0.10 -9.26 42.86
CA GLY A 117 -0.53 -8.71 41.68
C GLY A 117 -1.53 -7.60 42.05
N SER A 118 -1.03 -6.37 42.13
CA SER A 118 -1.86 -5.20 42.36
C SER A 118 -2.52 -4.72 41.08
N GLY A 119 -2.07 -5.26 39.92
CA GLY A 119 -2.44 -4.79 38.59
C GLY A 119 -1.97 -3.36 38.31
N GLU A 120 -0.91 -2.92 38.97
CA GLU A 120 -0.44 -1.52 38.92
C GLU A 120 0.96 -1.36 38.32
N THR A 121 1.55 -2.42 37.79
CA THR A 121 2.89 -2.34 37.16
C THR A 121 2.86 -2.78 35.70
N TRP A 122 3.67 -2.08 34.89
CA TRP A 122 3.81 -2.34 33.45
C TRP A 122 5.27 -2.55 33.06
N THR A 123 5.47 -3.41 32.07
CA THR A 123 6.67 -3.40 31.23
C THR A 123 6.25 -3.17 29.79
N VAL A 124 6.68 -2.05 29.24
CA VAL A 124 6.51 -1.68 27.83
C VAL A 124 7.79 -2.07 27.10
N MET A 125 7.67 -2.91 26.09
CA MET A 125 8.77 -3.46 25.30
C MET A 125 8.68 -2.90 23.89
N LEU A 126 9.68 -2.12 23.48
CA LEU A 126 9.77 -1.53 22.15
C LEU A 126 10.77 -2.33 21.31
N TYR A 127 10.28 -3.01 20.28
CA TYR A 127 11.09 -3.71 19.30
C TYR A 127 11.18 -2.83 18.07
N GLN A 128 12.27 -2.09 17.94
CA GLN A 128 12.46 -1.01 17.00
C GLN A 128 13.49 -1.42 15.96
N ASP A 129 13.00 -1.98 14.85
CA ASP A 129 13.82 -2.34 13.70
C ASP A 129 14.01 -1.09 12.84
N ALA A 130 15.07 -0.35 13.12
CA ALA A 130 15.44 0.87 12.41
C ALA A 130 16.62 0.66 11.46
N ASP A 131 16.95 -0.60 11.08
CA ASP A 131 17.92 -0.90 10.04
C ASP A 131 17.30 -0.74 8.64
N ASP A 132 16.64 0.38 8.45
CA ASP A 132 16.14 0.86 7.16
C ASP A 132 16.43 2.35 7.00
N GLN A 133 17.02 2.73 5.87
CA GLN A 133 17.42 4.12 5.65
C GLN A 133 16.25 5.11 5.63
N VAL A 134 15.04 4.68 5.29
CA VAL A 134 13.85 5.54 5.28
C VAL A 134 13.25 5.70 6.68
N LEU A 135 13.28 4.63 7.48
CA LEU A 135 12.62 4.58 8.79
C LEU A 135 13.53 4.94 9.95
N GLU A 136 14.84 4.81 9.79
CA GLU A 136 15.80 4.97 10.88
C GLU A 136 15.57 6.24 11.69
N GLN A 137 15.47 7.39 11.03
CA GLN A 137 15.30 8.66 11.71
C GLN A 137 13.97 8.77 12.45
N ASP A 138 12.90 8.23 11.87
CA ASP A 138 11.56 8.28 12.46
C ASP A 138 11.51 7.40 13.72
N ILE A 139 11.94 6.14 13.63
CA ILE A 139 11.98 5.20 14.77
C ILE A 139 12.96 5.69 15.85
N TYR A 140 14.08 6.32 15.45
CA TYR A 140 15.01 6.96 16.39
C TYR A 140 14.32 8.09 17.17
N LEU A 141 13.51 8.92 16.52
CA LEU A 141 12.75 10.00 17.15
C LEU A 141 11.65 9.46 18.08
N ASP A 142 11.02 8.34 17.73
CA ASP A 142 10.03 7.68 18.58
C ASP A 142 10.64 7.20 19.91
N LEU A 143 11.88 6.70 19.89
CA LEU A 143 12.58 6.41 21.14
C LEU A 143 12.86 7.69 21.94
N ASN A 144 13.30 8.78 21.29
CA ASN A 144 13.50 10.07 21.97
C ASN A 144 12.19 10.67 22.52
N GLU A 145 11.05 10.39 21.87
CA GLU A 145 9.74 10.72 22.42
C GLU A 145 9.43 9.92 23.67
N ALA A 146 9.73 8.61 23.66
CA ALA A 146 9.57 7.79 24.85
C ALA A 146 10.46 8.28 26.01
N GLU A 147 11.64 8.82 25.73
CA GLU A 147 12.54 9.44 26.73
C GLU A 147 11.97 10.70 27.39
N LYS A 148 11.07 11.43 26.72
CA LYS A 148 10.40 12.58 27.38
C LYS A 148 9.63 12.16 28.62
N VAL A 149 9.19 10.93 28.68
CA VAL A 149 8.47 10.33 29.81
C VAL A 149 9.43 9.51 30.66
N GLY A 150 10.11 8.54 30.05
CA GLY A 150 11.03 7.63 30.74
C GLY A 150 10.34 6.62 31.64
N SER A 151 11.11 5.70 32.16
CA SER A 151 10.65 4.68 33.10
C SER A 151 10.41 5.26 34.50
N SER A 152 9.47 4.66 35.24
CA SER A 152 9.15 5.01 36.63
C SER A 152 9.25 3.78 37.53
N ASP A 153 8.97 3.94 38.83
CA ASP A 153 8.91 2.82 39.77
C ASP A 153 7.86 1.76 39.40
N LYS A 154 6.81 2.14 38.66
CA LYS A 154 5.70 1.28 38.30
C LYS A 154 5.68 0.89 36.82
N VAL A 155 6.31 1.66 35.96
CA VAL A 155 6.34 1.45 34.51
C VAL A 155 7.79 1.34 34.06
N ALA A 156 8.22 0.17 33.61
CA ALA A 156 9.49 -0.02 32.96
C ALA A 156 9.27 0.10 31.44
N ILE A 157 10.05 0.94 30.78
CA ILE A 157 10.06 1.06 29.30
C ILE A 157 11.44 0.59 28.86
N VAL A 158 11.49 -0.49 28.08
CA VAL A 158 12.73 -1.06 27.58
C VAL A 158 12.66 -1.20 26.06
N THR A 159 13.75 -0.93 25.39
CA THR A 159 13.82 -1.06 23.93
C THR A 159 14.98 -1.94 23.50
N GLN A 160 14.82 -2.63 22.39
CA GLN A 160 15.87 -3.09 21.51
C GLN A 160 15.72 -2.37 20.18
N MET A 161 16.74 -1.60 19.80
CA MET A 161 16.80 -0.84 18.56
C MET A 161 18.02 -1.28 17.75
N ASP A 162 17.84 -1.62 16.50
CA ASP A 162 18.87 -1.72 15.48
C ASP A 162 18.86 -0.51 14.57
N ARG A 163 20.01 -0.13 13.97
CA ARG A 163 20.12 1.08 13.19
C ARG A 163 20.88 0.86 11.90
N PHE A 164 20.41 1.54 10.84
CA PHE A 164 20.98 1.50 9.51
C PHE A 164 22.37 2.15 9.46
N ARG A 165 23.29 1.49 8.77
CA ARG A 165 24.66 1.99 8.61
C ARG A 165 24.72 3.17 7.62
N GLY A 166 25.13 4.35 8.12
CA GLY A 166 25.34 5.53 7.29
C GLY A 166 24.03 6.24 6.89
N GLY A 167 22.94 5.99 7.61
CA GLY A 167 21.68 6.70 7.49
C GLY A 167 21.64 7.97 8.32
N PHE A 168 20.94 7.95 9.45
CA PHE A 168 20.80 9.10 10.33
C PHE A 168 22.01 9.26 11.27
N ALA A 169 22.67 10.43 11.25
CA ALA A 169 23.92 10.68 11.96
C ALA A 169 23.77 10.98 13.46
N GLY A 170 22.58 10.86 14.05
CA GLY A 170 22.35 11.07 15.48
C GLY A 170 23.16 10.13 16.36
N ASN A 171 23.65 10.61 17.53
CA ASN A 171 24.46 9.81 18.47
C ASN A 171 25.67 9.08 17.83
N ASP A 172 26.47 9.79 17.04
CA ASP A 172 27.70 9.25 16.41
C ASP A 172 27.47 8.13 15.38
N ASP A 173 26.25 8.04 14.78
CA ASP A 173 25.93 7.09 13.70
C ASP A 173 26.32 5.63 14.06
N TRP A 174 25.97 5.19 15.27
CA TRP A 174 26.17 3.79 15.65
C TRP A 174 25.18 2.89 14.86
N HIS A 175 25.65 1.73 14.46
CA HIS A 175 24.93 0.75 13.65
C HIS A 175 25.12 -0.63 14.30
N SER A 176 24.26 -0.96 15.21
CA SER A 176 24.20 -2.25 15.92
C SER A 176 22.88 -2.32 16.67
N ALA A 177 22.41 -3.51 16.98
CA ALA A 177 21.29 -3.64 17.89
C ALA A 177 21.71 -3.34 19.33
N ARG A 178 21.00 -2.41 19.95
CA ARG A 178 21.25 -1.99 21.33
C ARG A 178 20.00 -2.10 22.19
N ARG A 179 20.20 -2.49 23.46
CA ARG A 179 19.14 -2.50 24.46
C ARG A 179 19.31 -1.35 25.44
N TYR A 180 18.21 -0.63 25.67
CA TYR A 180 18.17 0.48 26.64
C TYR A 180 17.06 0.29 27.66
N LEU A 181 17.29 0.78 28.88
CA LEU A 181 16.22 1.19 29.79
C LEU A 181 15.93 2.65 29.49
N VAL A 182 14.74 2.94 29.04
CA VAL A 182 14.35 4.31 28.68
C VAL A 182 14.28 5.16 29.94
N THR A 183 15.11 6.20 30.02
CA THR A 183 15.18 7.14 31.13
C THR A 183 14.74 8.53 30.68
N GLN A 184 14.15 9.30 31.61
CA GLN A 184 13.61 10.60 31.24
C GLN A 184 14.69 11.54 30.72
N ASP A 185 14.46 12.07 29.52
CA ASP A 185 15.26 13.08 28.86
C ASP A 185 14.34 14.08 28.10
N ASN A 186 14.86 15.22 27.69
CA ASN A 186 14.12 16.20 26.88
C ASN A 186 14.85 16.56 25.58
N ASP A 187 15.94 15.90 25.26
CA ASP A 187 16.68 16.08 24.02
C ASP A 187 16.12 15.13 22.95
N LEU A 188 15.36 15.65 21.98
CA LEU A 188 14.81 14.87 20.88
C LEU A 188 15.88 14.47 19.83
N ASN A 189 17.12 14.91 19.97
CA ASN A 189 18.16 14.66 18.97
C ASN A 189 19.18 13.60 19.41
N ASN A 190 19.21 13.25 20.68
CA ASN A 190 20.18 12.30 21.21
C ASN A 190 19.54 11.38 22.23
N ILE A 191 19.77 10.07 22.09
CA ILE A 191 19.33 9.08 23.07
C ILE A 191 20.14 9.26 24.35
N GLY A 192 19.47 9.63 25.44
CA GLY A 192 20.02 9.78 26.78
C GLY A 192 19.77 8.58 27.68
N SER A 193 19.09 7.56 27.23
CA SER A 193 18.72 6.37 27.97
C SER A 193 19.90 5.51 28.43
N GLU A 194 19.71 4.71 29.50
CA GLU A 194 20.73 3.82 30.05
C GLU A 194 20.99 2.66 29.08
N LEU A 195 22.15 2.64 28.43
CA LEU A 195 22.59 1.52 27.60
C LEU A 195 22.80 0.26 28.48
N LEU A 196 22.04 -0.78 28.23
CA LEU A 196 22.10 -2.05 28.96
C LEU A 196 22.97 -3.09 28.25
N ALA A 197 22.93 -3.13 26.91
CA ALA A 197 23.73 -4.01 26.08
C ALA A 197 23.90 -3.44 24.66
N ASP A 198 25.06 -3.70 24.08
CA ASP A 198 25.32 -3.59 22.66
C ASP A 198 25.50 -5.03 22.13
N LEU A 199 24.61 -5.47 21.25
CA LEU A 199 24.55 -6.86 20.76
C LEU A 199 25.41 -7.06 19.51
N GLY A 200 25.95 -5.98 18.96
CA GLY A 200 26.49 -6.00 17.61
C GLY A 200 25.36 -6.06 16.57
N GLU A 201 25.70 -6.38 15.36
CA GLU A 201 24.74 -6.58 14.27
C GLU A 201 23.94 -7.87 14.51
N VAL A 202 22.62 -7.79 14.51
CA VAL A 202 21.70 -8.92 14.63
C VAL A 202 20.59 -8.79 13.59
N ASN A 203 20.05 -9.88 13.12
CA ASN A 203 18.91 -9.86 12.24
C ASN A 203 17.62 -9.61 13.03
N MET A 204 17.06 -8.40 12.94
CA MET A 204 15.78 -8.05 13.56
C MET A 204 14.58 -8.68 12.83
N ALA A 205 14.76 -9.13 11.59
CA ALA A 205 13.76 -9.91 10.85
C ALA A 205 13.75 -11.41 11.23
N ASP A 206 14.49 -11.83 12.25
CA ASP A 206 14.46 -13.21 12.78
C ASP A 206 13.54 -13.28 14.01
N GLY A 207 12.50 -14.11 13.94
CA GLY A 207 11.60 -14.36 15.06
C GLY A 207 12.29 -14.78 16.35
N GLN A 208 13.48 -15.42 16.30
CA GLN A 208 14.25 -15.76 17.49
C GLN A 208 14.83 -14.52 18.16
N THR A 209 15.27 -13.51 17.41
CA THR A 209 15.71 -12.20 17.94
C THR A 209 14.60 -11.53 18.74
N LEU A 210 13.36 -11.58 18.25
CA LEU A 210 12.18 -11.09 18.98
C LEU A 210 11.94 -11.89 20.27
N VAL A 211 12.01 -13.22 20.21
CA VAL A 211 11.88 -14.08 21.41
C VAL A 211 12.91 -13.74 22.46
N ASP A 212 14.15 -13.57 22.05
CA ASP A 212 15.27 -13.29 22.97
C ASP A 212 15.11 -11.92 23.66
N PHE A 213 14.65 -10.91 22.90
CA PHE A 213 14.36 -9.59 23.47
C PHE A 213 13.22 -9.63 24.47
N VAL A 214 12.07 -10.15 24.08
CA VAL A 214 10.86 -10.14 24.93
C VAL A 214 11.08 -10.98 26.19
N THR A 215 11.67 -12.17 26.03
CA THR A 215 11.98 -13.04 27.17
C THR A 215 12.96 -12.37 28.13
N TRP A 216 14.02 -11.74 27.61
CA TRP A 216 14.97 -10.97 28.39
C TRP A 216 14.29 -9.81 29.14
N ALA A 217 13.44 -9.05 28.47
CA ALA A 217 12.74 -7.90 29.05
C ALA A 217 11.84 -8.34 30.20
N MET A 218 11.02 -9.37 30.01
CA MET A 218 10.12 -9.89 31.05
C MET A 218 10.83 -10.50 32.23
N GLN A 219 12.01 -11.10 32.01
CA GLN A 219 12.85 -11.67 33.11
C GLN A 219 13.51 -10.56 33.93
N ASN A 220 13.99 -9.48 33.33
CA ASN A 220 14.69 -8.41 34.02
C ASN A 220 13.76 -7.33 34.58
N TYR A 221 12.59 -7.17 34.01
CA TYR A 221 11.56 -6.18 34.38
C TYR A 221 10.20 -6.85 34.55
N PRO A 222 10.03 -7.75 35.52
CA PRO A 222 8.76 -8.42 35.76
C PRO A 222 7.70 -7.42 36.20
N ALA A 223 6.48 -7.52 35.62
CA ALA A 223 5.36 -6.65 35.89
C ALA A 223 4.05 -7.43 35.93
N ASP A 224 2.96 -6.77 36.36
CA ASP A 224 1.60 -7.32 36.32
C ASP A 224 1.02 -7.32 34.90
N ARG A 225 1.48 -6.38 34.05
CA ARG A 225 1.02 -6.17 32.67
C ARG A 225 2.17 -5.93 31.72
N TYR A 226 1.97 -6.37 30.49
CA TYR A 226 2.99 -6.29 29.45
C TYR A 226 2.41 -5.72 28.16
N ALA A 227 3.11 -4.74 27.58
CA ALA A 227 2.85 -4.23 26.23
C ALA A 227 4.10 -4.48 25.37
N LEU A 228 3.89 -4.98 24.15
CA LEU A 228 4.91 -5.13 23.12
C LEU A 228 4.52 -4.26 21.92
N ILE A 229 5.40 -3.37 21.48
CA ILE A 229 5.23 -2.55 20.28
C ILE A 229 6.34 -2.91 19.31
N LEU A 230 5.96 -3.23 18.08
CA LEU A 230 6.83 -3.62 16.97
C LEU A 230 6.80 -2.49 15.93
N SER A 231 7.94 -1.86 15.67
CA SER A 231 8.05 -0.73 14.74
C SER A 231 8.96 -1.07 13.58
N ASP A 232 8.47 -0.96 12.36
CA ASP A 232 9.14 -1.06 11.06
C ASP A 232 8.08 -1.07 9.92
N HIS A 233 8.45 -1.59 8.74
CA HIS A 233 7.54 -1.84 7.63
C HIS A 233 6.51 -2.94 7.94
N GLY A 234 5.29 -2.76 7.45
CA GLY A 234 4.22 -3.75 7.50
C GLY A 234 3.67 -4.09 6.11
N LEU A 235 3.29 -5.34 5.91
CA LEU A 235 2.81 -5.90 4.65
C LEU A 235 1.38 -6.46 4.74
N GLY A 236 0.76 -6.43 5.92
CA GLY A 236 -0.51 -7.11 6.19
C GLY A 236 -0.32 -8.62 6.37
N TRP A 237 -1.18 -9.45 5.75
CA TRP A 237 -1.16 -10.91 5.93
C TRP A 237 0.18 -11.61 5.62
N PRO A 238 1.07 -11.07 4.79
CA PRO A 238 2.41 -11.66 4.68
C PRO A 238 3.24 -11.53 5.96
N GLY A 239 3.10 -10.45 6.69
CA GLY A 239 3.92 -10.11 7.86
C GLY A 239 4.50 -8.71 7.79
N GLY A 240 5.75 -8.54 8.16
CA GLY A 240 6.47 -7.26 8.15
C GLY A 240 7.82 -7.37 8.82
N TRP A 241 8.38 -6.24 9.24
CA TRP A 241 9.64 -6.13 9.96
C TRP A 241 10.79 -6.74 9.17
N SER A 242 11.36 -5.94 8.28
CA SER A 242 12.41 -6.34 7.34
C SER A 242 13.74 -5.76 7.74
N ASP A 243 14.78 -6.59 7.75
CA ASP A 243 16.13 -6.19 8.11
C ASP A 243 17.09 -6.54 6.94
N PRO A 244 17.68 -5.53 6.28
CA PRO A 244 18.56 -5.73 5.14
C PRO A 244 19.97 -6.19 5.54
N ALA A 245 20.38 -6.02 6.81
CA ALA A 245 21.69 -6.38 7.31
C ALA A 245 21.59 -7.10 8.69
N PRO A 246 22.23 -8.27 8.86
CA PRO A 246 23.28 -8.88 8.04
C PRO A 246 22.81 -9.54 6.73
N GLY A 247 21.59 -9.37 6.40
CA GLY A 247 20.95 -9.64 5.12
C GLY A 247 21.14 -11.02 4.52
N GLY A 248 20.04 -11.55 4.07
CA GLY A 248 20.01 -12.78 3.31
C GLY A 248 18.85 -13.66 3.74
N VAL A 249 17.89 -13.80 2.84
CA VAL A 249 16.75 -14.70 3.03
C VAL A 249 17.27 -16.10 3.30
N ASP A 250 16.98 -16.68 4.48
CA ASP A 250 17.21 -18.10 4.71
C ASP A 250 16.30 -18.92 3.79
N PRO A 251 16.83 -19.63 2.77
CA PRO A 251 16.00 -20.38 1.85
C PRO A 251 15.17 -21.48 2.51
N GLY A 252 15.53 -21.86 3.74
CA GLY A 252 14.77 -22.82 4.54
C GLY A 252 13.57 -22.22 5.26
N LYS A 253 13.57 -20.90 5.47
CA LYS A 253 12.51 -20.14 6.15
C LYS A 253 11.64 -19.34 5.17
N ALA A 254 12.18 -18.98 3.99
CA ALA A 254 11.49 -18.11 3.06
C ALA A 254 10.28 -18.79 2.42
N PRO A 255 9.08 -18.30 2.66
CA PRO A 255 7.91 -18.69 1.88
C PRO A 255 8.06 -18.21 0.44
N LEU A 256 7.19 -18.70 -0.47
CA LEU A 256 7.24 -18.30 -1.88
C LEU A 256 7.22 -16.77 -2.06
N ILE A 257 6.45 -16.06 -1.24
CA ILE A 257 6.35 -14.61 -1.28
C ILE A 257 7.68 -13.92 -0.92
N GLY A 258 8.59 -14.57 -0.20
CA GLY A 258 9.91 -14.03 0.11
C GLY A 258 10.75 -13.70 -1.11
N ALA A 259 10.45 -14.31 -2.26
CA ALA A 259 11.05 -13.92 -3.53
C ALA A 259 10.66 -12.49 -3.99
N LEU A 260 9.56 -11.94 -3.44
CA LEU A 260 9.07 -10.60 -3.74
C LEU A 260 9.41 -9.59 -2.63
N GLN A 261 9.37 -10.03 -1.36
CA GLN A 261 9.41 -9.15 -0.20
C GLN A 261 10.73 -9.15 0.56
N GLY A 262 11.66 -10.06 0.23
CA GLY A 262 12.95 -10.16 0.94
C GLY A 262 12.88 -10.87 2.29
N ASP A 263 13.83 -10.60 3.18
CA ASP A 263 13.83 -11.10 4.55
C ASP A 263 12.87 -10.27 5.39
N SER A 264 12.01 -10.94 6.16
CA SER A 264 10.99 -10.30 7.00
C SER A 264 10.50 -11.29 8.05
N ILE A 265 9.98 -10.82 9.17
CA ILE A 265 9.20 -11.67 10.07
C ILE A 265 7.83 -11.94 9.42
N TYR A 266 7.72 -13.09 8.76
CA TYR A 266 6.44 -13.50 8.16
C TYR A 266 5.42 -13.86 9.23
N LEU A 267 4.11 -13.75 8.91
CA LEU A 267 3.05 -13.91 9.90
C LEU A 267 3.09 -15.26 10.63
N SER A 268 3.42 -16.35 9.95
CA SER A 268 3.60 -17.68 10.56
C SER A 268 4.84 -17.78 11.46
N GLU A 269 5.88 -17.02 11.18
CA GLU A 269 7.07 -16.92 12.01
C GLU A 269 6.81 -16.09 13.27
N LEU A 270 6.10 -14.96 13.14
CA LEU A 270 5.66 -14.15 14.26
C LEU A 270 4.77 -14.97 15.21
N GLU A 271 3.86 -15.80 14.67
CA GLU A 271 3.06 -16.72 15.48
C GLU A 271 3.94 -17.70 16.26
N SER A 272 4.95 -18.26 15.61
CA SER A 272 5.89 -19.18 16.25
C SER A 272 6.69 -18.50 17.35
N ALA A 273 7.15 -17.27 17.12
CA ALA A 273 7.87 -16.45 18.10
C ALA A 273 6.99 -16.15 19.33
N LEU A 274 5.75 -15.70 19.12
CA LEU A 274 4.80 -15.42 20.20
C LEU A 274 4.44 -16.68 21.01
N SER A 275 4.28 -17.82 20.36
CA SER A 275 4.07 -19.12 21.02
C SER A 275 5.26 -19.52 21.89
N GLN A 276 6.48 -19.27 21.42
CA GLN A 276 7.70 -19.54 22.19
C GLN A 276 7.84 -18.57 23.37
N ILE A 277 7.54 -17.29 23.21
CA ILE A 277 7.48 -16.31 24.29
C ILE A 277 6.51 -16.77 25.37
N GLN A 278 5.27 -17.10 25.00
CA GLN A 278 4.22 -17.58 25.89
C GLN A 278 4.70 -18.81 26.69
N SER A 279 5.26 -19.82 26.03
CA SER A 279 5.73 -21.04 26.66
C SER A 279 6.95 -20.84 27.59
N THR A 280 7.85 -19.90 27.22
CA THR A 280 9.08 -19.63 27.98
C THR A 280 8.81 -18.75 29.19
N THR A 281 7.95 -17.77 29.10
CA THR A 281 7.65 -16.81 30.17
C THR A 281 6.51 -17.28 31.08
N GLY A 282 5.63 -18.16 30.61
CA GLY A 282 4.42 -18.58 31.30
C GLY A 282 3.33 -17.54 31.39
N VAL A 283 3.47 -16.41 30.67
CA VAL A 283 2.43 -15.37 30.55
C VAL A 283 1.44 -15.82 29.48
N GLU A 284 0.15 -15.95 29.84
CA GLU A 284 -0.87 -16.48 28.95
C GLU A 284 -1.13 -15.54 27.75
N LYS A 285 -1.34 -14.24 28.03
CA LYS A 285 -1.54 -13.20 27.03
C LYS A 285 -0.83 -11.92 27.46
N LEU A 286 -0.17 -11.24 26.54
CA LEU A 286 0.24 -9.86 26.74
C LEU A 286 -1.00 -8.97 26.84
N ASP A 287 -0.91 -7.88 27.59
CA ASP A 287 -2.05 -6.96 27.72
C ASP A 287 -2.28 -6.17 26.43
N LEU A 288 -1.18 -5.88 25.68
CA LEU A 288 -1.24 -5.18 24.41
C LEU A 288 -0.13 -5.68 23.49
N ILE A 289 -0.46 -5.89 22.21
CA ILE A 289 0.51 -5.89 21.10
C ILE A 289 0.17 -4.73 20.17
N GLY A 290 1.13 -3.82 19.98
CA GLY A 290 1.07 -2.72 19.02
C GLY A 290 1.91 -3.04 17.80
N MET A 291 1.43 -2.69 16.63
CA MET A 291 2.15 -2.78 15.36
C MET A 291 2.20 -1.38 14.75
N ASP A 292 3.25 -0.63 15.10
CA ASP A 292 3.59 0.67 14.49
C ASP A 292 4.22 0.37 13.12
N ALA A 293 3.35 -0.06 12.20
CA ALA A 293 3.70 -0.62 10.91
C ALA A 293 2.48 -0.58 9.96
N CYS A 294 2.74 -0.31 8.67
CA CYS A 294 1.71 -0.19 7.65
C CYS A 294 0.86 -1.44 7.49
N LEU A 295 -0.43 -1.29 7.20
CA LEU A 295 -1.31 -2.36 6.67
C LEU A 295 -1.60 -3.54 7.62
N MET A 296 -1.22 -3.46 8.90
CA MET A 296 -1.32 -4.60 9.82
C MET A 296 -2.71 -4.78 10.45
N SER A 297 -3.65 -3.81 10.32
CA SER A 297 -5.02 -3.98 10.80
C SER A 297 -5.83 -4.86 9.85
N GLN A 298 -5.57 -6.16 9.87
CA GLN A 298 -6.23 -7.15 9.03
C GLN A 298 -6.80 -8.32 9.83
N MET A 299 -7.89 -8.92 9.32
CA MET A 299 -8.51 -10.10 9.91
C MET A 299 -7.50 -11.24 10.13
N GLU A 300 -6.63 -11.46 9.17
CA GLU A 300 -5.58 -12.48 9.19
C GLU A 300 -4.60 -12.27 10.35
N VAL A 301 -4.19 -11.03 10.55
CA VAL A 301 -3.25 -10.63 11.60
C VAL A 301 -3.88 -10.77 12.97
N TYR A 302 -5.09 -10.30 13.16
CA TYR A 302 -5.78 -10.41 14.44
C TYR A 302 -6.11 -11.86 14.81
N ALA A 303 -6.42 -12.72 13.85
CA ALA A 303 -6.58 -14.16 14.10
C ALA A 303 -5.29 -14.78 14.63
N MET A 304 -4.13 -14.36 14.12
CA MET A 304 -2.83 -14.82 14.59
C MET A 304 -2.54 -14.31 16.01
N LEU A 305 -2.84 -13.03 16.31
CA LEU A 305 -2.57 -12.41 17.61
C LEU A 305 -3.49 -12.87 18.74
N GLN A 306 -4.71 -13.31 18.42
CA GLN A 306 -5.78 -13.61 19.39
C GLN A 306 -5.36 -14.53 20.54
N PRO A 307 -4.53 -15.57 20.38
CA PRO A 307 -4.10 -16.40 21.50
C PRO A 307 -3.01 -15.75 22.39
N TYR A 308 -2.36 -14.66 21.93
CA TYR A 308 -1.14 -14.14 22.55
C TYR A 308 -1.29 -12.76 23.18
N ALA A 309 -2.38 -12.03 22.82
CA ALA A 309 -2.65 -10.72 23.38
C ALA A 309 -4.12 -10.54 23.72
N LYS A 310 -4.44 -9.59 24.62
CA LYS A 310 -5.79 -9.18 24.95
C LYS A 310 -6.28 -8.10 24.00
N PHE A 311 -5.40 -7.14 23.71
CA PHE A 311 -5.67 -6.02 22.80
C PHE A 311 -4.57 -5.91 21.75
N ALA A 312 -4.95 -5.39 20.58
CA ALA A 312 -4.00 -5.05 19.53
C ALA A 312 -4.31 -3.67 18.97
N VAL A 313 -3.24 -2.96 18.50
CA VAL A 313 -3.36 -1.67 17.78
C VAL A 313 -2.60 -1.79 16.48
N ALA A 314 -3.24 -1.40 15.36
CA ALA A 314 -2.63 -1.42 14.03
C ALA A 314 -3.39 -0.54 13.03
N SER A 315 -2.78 -0.27 11.87
CA SER A 315 -3.34 0.52 10.78
C SER A 315 -3.78 -0.34 9.60
N GLU A 316 -4.91 0.01 8.94
CA GLU A 316 -5.35 -0.59 7.68
C GLU A 316 -4.60 -0.03 6.46
N GLU A 317 -4.10 1.22 6.57
CA GLU A 317 -3.41 1.95 5.50
C GLU A 317 -1.92 2.12 5.84
N VAL A 318 -1.18 2.72 4.92
CA VAL A 318 0.19 3.17 5.16
C VAL A 318 0.20 4.23 6.26
N GLU A 319 1.03 4.03 7.27
CA GLU A 319 1.23 4.99 8.35
C GLU A 319 2.13 6.15 7.91
N PRO A 320 1.87 7.37 8.39
CA PRO A 320 2.79 8.49 8.22
C PRO A 320 4.16 8.22 8.84
N GLY A 321 5.21 8.83 8.31
CA GLY A 321 6.57 8.73 8.85
C GLY A 321 6.75 9.20 10.29
N LEU A 322 5.77 9.90 10.85
CA LEU A 322 5.74 10.25 12.27
C LEU A 322 5.59 9.05 13.21
N GLY A 323 5.10 7.87 12.75
CA GLY A 323 4.77 6.80 13.67
C GLY A 323 3.72 7.20 14.72
N TRP A 324 3.81 6.65 15.92
CA TRP A 324 2.87 6.91 17.02
C TRP A 324 3.37 8.02 17.95
N ALA A 325 2.45 8.67 18.67
CA ALA A 325 2.78 9.76 19.61
C ALA A 325 3.29 9.19 20.95
N TYR A 326 4.50 8.62 20.98
CA TYR A 326 5.04 7.88 22.12
C TYR A 326 5.07 8.69 23.41
N ALA A 327 5.43 9.95 23.34
CA ALA A 327 5.44 10.81 24.52
C ALA A 327 4.04 10.93 25.16
N ALA A 328 2.99 11.02 24.33
CA ALA A 328 1.65 11.29 24.82
C ALA A 328 1.03 10.07 25.53
N PHE A 329 0.96 8.91 24.87
CA PHE A 329 0.32 7.74 25.50
C PHE A 329 1.15 7.13 26.63
N LEU A 330 2.49 7.26 26.59
CA LEU A 330 3.36 6.82 27.70
C LEU A 330 3.25 7.73 28.92
N ASP A 331 3.08 9.05 28.75
CA ASP A 331 2.84 9.96 29.86
C ASP A 331 1.53 9.61 30.60
N GLU A 332 0.46 9.34 29.86
CA GLU A 332 -0.78 8.86 30.43
C GLU A 332 -0.63 7.53 31.19
N LEU A 333 0.17 6.58 30.64
CA LEU A 333 0.46 5.31 31.30
C LEU A 333 1.26 5.49 32.58
N VAL A 334 2.30 6.33 32.56
CA VAL A 334 3.14 6.60 33.76
C VAL A 334 2.35 7.37 34.82
N ALA A 335 1.50 8.31 34.41
CA ALA A 335 0.60 9.03 35.31
C ALA A 335 -0.47 8.13 35.93
N ASN A 336 -0.96 7.14 35.21
CA ASN A 336 -1.98 6.20 35.68
C ASN A 336 -1.62 4.74 35.38
N PRO A 337 -0.65 4.13 36.08
CA PRO A 337 -0.22 2.75 35.80
C PRO A 337 -1.28 1.68 36.16
N SER A 338 -2.38 2.07 36.78
CA SER A 338 -3.52 1.16 37.03
C SER A 338 -4.42 0.97 35.82
N MET A 339 -4.26 1.74 34.73
CA MET A 339 -5.06 1.54 33.51
C MET A 339 -4.88 0.12 32.96
N ASP A 340 -5.90 -0.37 32.27
CA ASP A 340 -5.86 -1.66 31.59
C ASP A 340 -5.38 -1.52 30.13
N GLY A 341 -5.24 -2.67 29.45
CA GLY A 341 -4.82 -2.71 28.04
C GLY A 341 -5.78 -2.00 27.09
N ALA A 342 -7.09 -2.03 27.37
CA ALA A 342 -8.09 -1.32 26.56
C ALA A 342 -7.89 0.19 26.62
N THR A 343 -7.65 0.72 27.82
CA THR A 343 -7.41 2.15 28.03
C THR A 343 -6.11 2.59 27.36
N LEU A 344 -5.03 1.78 27.49
CA LEU A 344 -3.76 2.07 26.81
C LEU A 344 -3.93 2.05 25.28
N ALA A 345 -4.62 1.04 24.73
CA ALA A 345 -4.89 0.94 23.30
C ALA A 345 -5.71 2.14 22.78
N THR A 346 -6.72 2.57 23.55
CA THR A 346 -7.53 3.77 23.23
C THR A 346 -6.65 5.02 23.22
N ASN A 347 -5.77 5.19 24.22
CA ASN A 347 -4.89 6.35 24.30
C ASN A 347 -3.93 6.43 23.11
N ILE A 348 -3.42 5.29 22.62
CA ILE A 348 -2.59 5.25 21.42
C ILE A 348 -3.37 5.80 20.22
N VAL A 349 -4.61 5.33 19.99
CA VAL A 349 -5.45 5.79 18.88
C VAL A 349 -5.83 7.27 19.03
N ASP A 350 -6.21 7.72 20.23
CA ASP A 350 -6.67 9.09 20.48
C ASP A 350 -5.54 10.12 20.36
N THR A 351 -4.30 9.75 20.70
CA THR A 351 -3.14 10.64 20.64
C THR A 351 -2.46 10.66 19.27
N TYR A 352 -2.76 9.70 18.42
CA TYR A 352 -2.12 9.50 17.11
C TYR A 352 -2.08 10.78 16.29
N ILE A 353 -0.91 11.12 15.75
CA ILE A 353 -0.60 12.33 14.98
C ILE A 353 -0.75 13.63 15.81
N ALA A 354 -1.95 13.91 16.31
CA ALA A 354 -2.28 15.22 16.88
C ALA A 354 -1.44 15.59 18.12
N GLN A 355 -0.91 14.59 18.83
CA GLN A 355 -0.11 14.80 20.05
C GLN A 355 1.37 14.37 19.91
N ASP A 356 1.81 14.02 18.70
CA ASP A 356 3.21 13.78 18.39
C ASP A 356 4.07 15.04 18.68
N GLN A 357 5.27 14.86 19.22
CA GLN A 357 6.14 15.96 19.59
C GLN A 357 6.56 16.80 18.38
N ARG A 358 6.72 16.18 17.21
CA ARG A 358 7.00 16.87 15.93
C ARG A 358 5.82 17.72 15.44
N ILE A 359 4.63 17.52 16.05
CA ILE A 359 3.44 18.35 15.80
C ILE A 359 3.27 19.41 16.88
N VAL A 360 3.28 19.02 18.16
CA VAL A 360 2.89 19.93 19.27
C VAL A 360 4.02 20.86 19.70
N ASP A 361 5.27 20.39 19.70
CA ASP A 361 6.41 21.24 20.05
C ASP A 361 6.80 22.13 18.87
N THR A 362 6.97 23.43 19.13
CA THR A 362 7.25 24.40 18.06
C THR A 362 8.62 24.22 17.44
N GLN A 363 9.63 23.83 18.24
CA GLN A 363 10.98 23.63 17.74
C GLN A 363 11.07 22.30 16.98
N ALA A 364 10.57 21.21 17.55
CA ALA A 364 10.52 19.90 16.89
C ALA A 364 9.75 19.96 15.56
N ARG A 365 8.60 20.66 15.54
CA ARG A 365 7.86 20.90 14.29
C ARG A 365 8.67 21.69 13.26
N ALA A 366 9.39 22.71 13.70
CA ALA A 366 10.24 23.48 12.79
C ALA A 366 11.40 22.65 12.28
N ASP A 367 11.96 21.74 13.08
CA ASP A 367 13.05 20.84 12.68
C ASP A 367 12.51 19.74 11.77
N PHE A 368 11.36 19.17 12.06
CA PHE A 368 10.65 18.24 11.19
C PHE A 368 10.38 18.84 9.80
N LEU A 369 9.86 20.07 9.74
CA LEU A 369 9.63 20.78 8.48
C LEU A 369 10.93 21.23 7.77
N ARG A 370 12.10 21.05 8.41
CA ARG A 370 13.43 21.35 7.86
C ARG A 370 14.26 20.09 7.60
N GLN A 371 13.79 18.92 7.95
CA GLN A 371 14.55 17.67 7.81
C GLN A 371 15.22 17.61 6.43
N GLY A 372 16.53 17.31 6.41
CA GLY A 372 17.36 17.24 5.20
C GLY A 372 17.80 18.59 4.61
N SER A 373 17.46 19.74 5.22
CA SER A 373 17.91 21.05 4.73
C SER A 373 19.31 21.41 5.20
N THR A 374 20.34 21.15 4.41
CA THR A 374 21.71 21.65 4.61
C THR A 374 21.84 23.18 4.47
N MET A 375 20.79 23.87 4.03
CA MET A 375 20.70 25.34 3.88
C MET A 375 19.78 26.00 4.92
N GLY A 376 19.60 25.43 6.07
CA GLY A 376 18.70 25.88 7.14
C GLY A 376 19.01 27.22 7.79
N GLY A 377 19.18 28.28 7.05
CA GLY A 377 19.47 29.59 7.64
C GLY A 377 19.06 30.82 6.88
N PHE A 378 18.72 30.76 5.60
CA PHE A 378 18.55 31.98 4.81
C PHE A 378 17.11 32.26 4.30
N PHE A 379 16.24 31.28 4.26
CA PHE A 379 14.84 31.48 3.86
C PHE A 379 13.91 30.96 4.97
N GLY A 380 13.08 31.86 5.50
CA GLY A 380 12.17 31.52 6.61
C GLY A 380 11.34 30.27 6.30
N VAL A 381 11.33 29.32 7.26
CA VAL A 381 10.46 28.15 7.23
C VAL A 381 9.02 28.62 7.10
N PRO A 382 8.18 28.01 6.23
CA PRO A 382 6.75 28.26 6.27
C PRO A 382 6.23 28.00 7.69
N SER A 383 5.63 28.98 8.32
CA SER A 383 5.03 28.80 9.65
C SER A 383 3.72 28.06 9.48
N ILE A 384 3.79 26.73 9.35
CA ILE A 384 2.61 25.88 9.40
C ILE A 384 2.27 25.68 10.87
N SER A 385 1.03 25.98 11.25
CA SER A 385 0.57 25.72 12.62
C SER A 385 0.42 24.22 12.88
N ALA A 386 0.48 23.81 14.15
CA ALA A 386 0.24 22.42 14.53
C ALA A 386 -1.07 21.89 13.91
N ALA A 387 -2.18 22.63 14.06
CA ALA A 387 -3.48 22.22 13.50
C ALA A 387 -3.46 22.04 11.97
N GLN A 388 -2.76 22.89 11.23
CA GLN A 388 -2.67 22.75 9.78
C GLN A 388 -1.84 21.53 9.37
N LEU A 389 -0.76 21.24 10.10
CA LEU A 389 0.06 20.07 9.85
C LEU A 389 -0.70 18.79 10.20
N THR A 390 -1.37 18.76 11.35
CA THR A 390 -2.28 17.67 11.74
C THR A 390 -3.34 17.44 10.68
N ASP A 391 -4.10 18.44 10.26
CA ASP A 391 -5.14 18.33 9.22
C ASP A 391 -4.59 17.79 7.90
N GLN A 392 -3.33 18.07 7.60
CA GLN A 392 -2.70 17.58 6.37
C GLN A 392 -2.33 16.11 6.47
N ILE A 393 -1.71 15.68 7.56
CA ILE A 393 -1.24 14.31 7.77
C ILE A 393 -2.44 13.38 8.03
N GLU A 394 -3.39 13.79 8.85
CA GLU A 394 -4.56 12.97 9.23
C GLU A 394 -5.51 12.61 8.08
N ARG A 395 -5.35 13.18 6.90
CA ARG A 395 -6.30 12.96 5.79
C ARG A 395 -6.36 11.53 5.30
N ASN A 396 -5.26 10.80 5.40
CA ASN A 396 -5.13 9.45 4.82
C ASN A 396 -4.83 8.36 5.84
N ILE A 397 -4.79 8.70 7.13
CA ILE A 397 -4.49 7.74 8.19
C ILE A 397 -5.64 6.76 8.43
N THR A 398 -5.28 5.63 9.03
CA THR A 398 -6.16 4.76 9.80
C THR A 398 -5.39 4.27 11.03
N LEU A 399 -6.06 4.08 12.16
CA LEU A 399 -5.50 3.39 13.32
C LEU A 399 -6.63 2.80 14.14
N THR A 400 -6.52 1.53 14.51
CA THR A 400 -7.58 0.79 15.19
C THR A 400 -7.04 0.03 16.38
N ALA A 401 -7.74 0.11 17.50
CA ALA A 401 -7.56 -0.71 18.68
C ALA A 401 -8.64 -1.79 18.74
N VAL A 402 -8.24 -3.05 18.88
CA VAL A 402 -9.13 -4.22 18.82
C VAL A 402 -9.02 -5.03 20.12
N ASP A 403 -10.18 -5.39 20.69
CA ASP A 403 -10.33 -6.40 21.74
C ASP A 403 -10.28 -7.80 21.10
N LEU A 404 -9.19 -8.52 21.33
CA LEU A 404 -8.97 -9.84 20.72
C LEU A 404 -9.80 -10.94 21.35
N ASP A 405 -10.38 -10.74 22.53
CA ASP A 405 -11.35 -11.67 23.11
C ASP A 405 -12.71 -11.49 22.43
N ALA A 406 -13.15 -10.25 22.19
CA ALA A 406 -14.37 -9.96 21.44
C ALA A 406 -14.22 -10.31 19.93
N TYR A 407 -13.02 -10.31 19.40
CA TYR A 407 -12.72 -10.72 18.02
C TYR A 407 -13.15 -12.18 17.72
N ALA A 408 -13.18 -13.06 18.71
CA ALA A 408 -13.67 -14.43 18.54
C ALA A 408 -15.17 -14.49 18.13
N ASP A 409 -15.98 -13.56 18.62
CA ASP A 409 -17.39 -13.43 18.21
C ASP A 409 -17.49 -12.89 16.78
N LEU A 410 -16.58 -12.00 16.37
CA LEU A 410 -16.48 -11.52 14.99
C LEU A 410 -16.16 -12.68 14.03
N ILE A 411 -15.20 -13.55 14.34
CA ILE A 411 -14.91 -14.76 13.56
C ILE A 411 -16.16 -15.64 13.43
N THR A 412 -16.89 -15.85 14.51
CA THR A 412 -18.09 -16.69 14.50
C THR A 412 -19.18 -16.10 13.57
N SER A 413 -19.46 -14.81 13.71
CA SER A 413 -20.44 -14.10 12.88
C SER A 413 -19.99 -14.04 11.41
N PHE A 414 -18.72 -13.83 11.17
CA PHE A 414 -18.14 -13.78 9.82
C PHE A 414 -18.22 -15.15 9.12
N ASN A 415 -17.97 -16.25 9.83
CA ASN A 415 -18.15 -17.61 9.28
C ASN A 415 -19.60 -17.88 8.85
N ALA A 416 -20.57 -17.45 9.63
CA ALA A 416 -21.98 -17.57 9.26
C ALA A 416 -22.31 -16.75 7.99
N PHE A 417 -21.80 -15.53 7.91
CA PHE A 417 -21.95 -14.66 6.73
C PHE A 417 -21.27 -15.27 5.50
N ILE A 418 -20.01 -15.73 5.63
CA ILE A 418 -19.26 -16.40 4.57
C ILE A 418 -20.02 -17.61 4.05
N TYR A 419 -20.55 -18.46 4.95
CA TYR A 419 -21.30 -19.63 4.56
C TYR A 419 -22.55 -19.28 3.76
N ALA A 420 -23.29 -18.23 4.18
CA ALA A 420 -24.45 -17.74 3.47
C ALA A 420 -24.12 -17.09 2.11
N MET A 421 -22.91 -16.56 1.92
CA MET A 421 -22.49 -15.98 0.64
C MET A 421 -22.41 -17.00 -0.50
N GLN A 422 -22.41 -18.31 -0.22
CA GLN A 422 -22.51 -19.33 -1.27
C GLN A 422 -23.85 -19.30 -2.01
N ASP A 423 -24.91 -18.83 -1.37
CA ASP A 423 -26.27 -18.89 -1.90
C ASP A 423 -26.65 -17.63 -2.70
N VAL A 424 -25.73 -16.65 -2.84
CA VAL A 424 -26.00 -15.42 -3.57
C VAL A 424 -25.23 -15.32 -4.89
N ASP A 425 -25.66 -14.41 -5.77
CA ASP A 425 -24.97 -14.18 -7.06
C ASP A 425 -23.53 -13.71 -6.83
N GLN A 426 -22.58 -14.50 -7.26
CA GLN A 426 -21.15 -14.21 -7.08
C GLN A 426 -20.68 -13.00 -7.90
N ARG A 427 -21.43 -12.56 -8.91
CA ARG A 427 -21.17 -11.30 -9.61
C ARG A 427 -21.46 -10.10 -8.71
N ALA A 428 -22.51 -10.19 -7.91
CA ALA A 428 -22.82 -9.15 -6.91
C ALA A 428 -21.72 -9.08 -5.84
N VAL A 429 -21.16 -10.23 -5.43
CA VAL A 429 -20.01 -10.28 -4.51
C VAL A 429 -18.76 -9.66 -5.15
N ALA A 430 -18.47 -9.97 -6.42
CA ALA A 430 -17.36 -9.36 -7.17
C ALA A 430 -17.54 -7.86 -7.32
N SER A 431 -18.79 -7.38 -7.52
CA SER A 431 -19.11 -5.96 -7.55
C SER A 431 -18.86 -5.29 -6.19
N ALA A 432 -19.30 -5.93 -5.11
CA ALA A 432 -19.05 -5.44 -3.75
C ALA A 432 -17.54 -5.33 -3.49
N ARG A 433 -16.77 -6.39 -3.76
CA ARG A 433 -15.30 -6.39 -3.64
C ARG A 433 -14.67 -5.23 -4.40
N ASN A 434 -15.10 -5.00 -5.65
CA ASN A 434 -14.53 -4.00 -6.54
C ASN A 434 -14.75 -2.55 -6.06
N TYR A 435 -15.83 -2.31 -5.35
CA TYR A 435 -16.26 -0.97 -4.93
C TYR A 435 -16.11 -0.70 -3.43
N THR A 436 -15.60 -1.66 -2.68
CA THR A 436 -15.29 -1.49 -1.25
C THR A 436 -14.16 -0.49 -1.05
N GLN A 437 -14.17 0.22 0.10
CA GLN A 437 -13.02 0.98 0.58
C GLN A 437 -11.79 0.08 0.53
N SER A 438 -10.75 0.53 -0.13
CA SER A 438 -9.51 -0.24 -0.29
C SER A 438 -8.30 0.55 0.16
N TYR A 439 -7.21 -0.17 0.41
CA TYR A 439 -5.98 0.35 0.95
C TYR A 439 -4.81 0.12 -0.01
N THR A 440 -3.65 0.65 0.31
CA THR A 440 -2.46 0.56 -0.54
C THR A 440 -2.11 -0.91 -0.82
N SER A 441 -1.78 -1.21 -2.08
CA SER A 441 -1.38 -2.56 -2.50
C SER A 441 0.13 -2.74 -2.41
N ILE A 442 0.54 -3.87 -1.84
CA ILE A 442 1.93 -4.34 -1.81
C ILE A 442 2.26 -5.29 -2.99
N PHE A 443 1.27 -5.62 -3.81
CA PHE A 443 1.40 -6.56 -4.93
C PHE A 443 1.58 -5.84 -6.27
N GLY A 444 2.10 -4.63 -6.24
CA GLY A 444 2.22 -3.75 -7.38
C GLY A 444 0.90 -3.05 -7.74
N LYS A 445 0.82 -2.51 -8.95
CA LYS A 445 -0.36 -1.78 -9.38
C LYS A 445 -1.47 -2.75 -9.80
N GLU A 446 -2.41 -2.98 -8.92
CA GLU A 446 -3.63 -3.73 -9.19
C GLU A 446 -4.88 -2.83 -9.12
N VAL A 447 -5.86 -3.15 -9.91
CA VAL A 447 -7.17 -2.47 -9.88
C VAL A 447 -8.26 -3.53 -10.00
N PRO A 448 -9.16 -3.60 -9.03
CA PRO A 448 -9.16 -2.91 -7.74
C PRO A 448 -8.13 -3.50 -6.76
N PRO A 449 -7.63 -2.72 -5.79
CA PRO A 449 -6.74 -3.23 -4.74
C PRO A 449 -7.35 -4.39 -3.96
N SER A 450 -6.50 -5.27 -3.40
CA SER A 450 -6.92 -6.52 -2.75
C SER A 450 -7.09 -6.41 -1.23
N TYR A 451 -6.56 -5.37 -0.60
CA TYR A 451 -6.84 -5.07 0.80
C TYR A 451 -8.07 -4.18 0.88
N ILE A 452 -9.16 -4.72 1.43
CA ILE A 452 -10.47 -4.07 1.45
C ILE A 452 -11.02 -4.02 2.88
N ASP A 453 -11.78 -2.99 3.21
CA ASP A 453 -12.44 -2.86 4.50
C ASP A 453 -13.53 -3.93 4.70
N LEU A 454 -13.51 -4.61 5.84
CA LEU A 454 -14.45 -5.68 6.15
C LEU A 454 -15.88 -5.18 6.26
N GLY A 455 -16.12 -4.16 7.08
CA GLY A 455 -17.49 -3.69 7.35
C GLY A 455 -18.14 -3.08 6.13
N HIS A 456 -17.39 -2.29 5.35
CA HIS A 456 -17.87 -1.72 4.10
C HIS A 456 -18.14 -2.81 3.04
N PHE A 457 -17.29 -3.84 2.96
CA PHE A 457 -17.51 -5.00 2.09
C PHE A 457 -18.82 -5.71 2.43
N VAL A 458 -19.04 -6.04 3.71
CA VAL A 458 -20.25 -6.70 4.18
C VAL A 458 -21.50 -5.90 3.80
N GLN A 459 -21.48 -4.58 4.01
CA GLN A 459 -22.60 -3.70 3.65
C GLN A 459 -22.86 -3.65 2.14
N LEU A 460 -21.80 -3.58 1.34
CA LEU A 460 -21.90 -3.58 -0.13
C LEU A 460 -22.43 -4.91 -0.68
N VAL A 461 -22.02 -6.06 -0.12
CA VAL A 461 -22.54 -7.36 -0.52
C VAL A 461 -24.05 -7.42 -0.31
N VAL A 462 -24.55 -6.99 0.85
CA VAL A 462 -26.00 -6.91 1.10
C VAL A 462 -26.70 -5.98 0.11
N ARG A 463 -26.13 -4.80 -0.13
CA ARG A 463 -26.70 -3.82 -1.06
C ARG A 463 -26.75 -4.33 -2.50
N GLN A 464 -25.71 -5.04 -2.95
CA GLN A 464 -25.62 -5.55 -4.32
C GLN A 464 -26.49 -6.80 -4.55
N THR A 465 -26.61 -7.66 -3.54
CA THR A 465 -27.41 -8.88 -3.64
C THR A 465 -28.89 -8.65 -3.38
N GLY A 466 -29.22 -7.72 -2.49
CA GLY A 466 -30.60 -7.52 -2.00
C GLY A 466 -31.18 -8.71 -1.24
N ASP A 467 -30.34 -9.64 -0.78
CA ASP A 467 -30.76 -10.87 -0.11
C ASP A 467 -31.07 -10.62 1.37
N ALA A 468 -32.32 -10.95 1.79
CA ALA A 468 -32.78 -10.68 3.15
C ALA A 468 -32.18 -11.64 4.20
N ALA A 469 -31.82 -12.87 3.82
CA ALA A 469 -31.19 -13.82 4.74
C ALA A 469 -29.73 -13.39 5.00
N LEU A 470 -29.01 -13.02 3.95
CA LEU A 470 -27.65 -12.49 4.05
C LEU A 470 -27.60 -11.20 4.87
N GLN A 471 -28.63 -10.34 4.78
CA GLN A 471 -28.73 -9.11 5.58
C GLN A 471 -28.70 -9.37 7.09
N SER A 472 -29.33 -10.47 7.57
CA SER A 472 -29.28 -10.81 9.00
C SER A 472 -27.86 -11.17 9.44
N HIS A 473 -27.17 -12.04 8.68
CA HIS A 473 -25.79 -12.42 8.98
C HIS A 473 -24.84 -11.23 8.89
N ALA A 474 -25.05 -10.34 7.93
CA ALA A 474 -24.28 -9.10 7.80
C ALA A 474 -24.44 -8.21 9.04
N GLN A 475 -25.67 -8.07 9.56
CA GLN A 475 -25.89 -7.29 10.78
C GLN A 475 -25.17 -7.91 12.00
N ASP A 476 -25.13 -9.25 12.08
CA ASP A 476 -24.40 -9.93 13.14
C ASP A 476 -22.89 -9.65 13.04
N VAL A 477 -22.32 -9.67 11.82
CA VAL A 477 -20.90 -9.30 11.58
C VAL A 477 -20.64 -7.85 12.00
N LEU A 478 -21.48 -6.91 11.55
CA LEU A 478 -21.29 -5.49 11.88
C LEU A 478 -21.41 -5.21 13.37
N ASN A 479 -22.32 -5.91 14.06
CA ASN A 479 -22.44 -5.80 15.50
C ASN A 479 -21.21 -6.36 16.22
N ALA A 480 -20.70 -7.52 15.78
CA ALA A 480 -19.51 -8.13 16.35
C ALA A 480 -18.26 -7.30 16.07
N LEU A 481 -18.14 -6.73 14.86
CA LEU A 481 -17.06 -5.79 14.48
C LEU A 481 -17.06 -4.57 15.41
N ASN A 482 -18.22 -3.92 15.60
CA ASN A 482 -18.36 -2.79 16.50
C ASN A 482 -18.03 -3.13 17.96
N ASN A 483 -18.29 -4.37 18.39
CA ASN A 483 -17.94 -4.81 19.74
C ASN A 483 -16.46 -5.12 19.91
N ALA A 484 -15.79 -5.59 18.85
CA ALA A 484 -14.37 -5.88 18.87
C ALA A 484 -13.50 -4.62 18.78
N ILE A 485 -13.99 -3.56 18.15
CA ILE A 485 -13.26 -2.29 18.04
C ILE A 485 -13.41 -1.50 19.32
N VAL A 486 -12.29 -1.21 19.99
CA VAL A 486 -12.22 -0.41 21.23
C VAL A 486 -12.12 1.07 20.90
N ALA A 487 -11.30 1.41 19.92
CA ALA A 487 -11.14 2.74 19.37
C ALA A 487 -10.75 2.64 17.89
N GLU A 488 -11.19 3.61 17.08
CA GLU A 488 -10.88 3.65 15.65
C GLU A 488 -10.77 5.11 15.20
N ARG A 489 -9.83 5.38 14.33
CA ARG A 489 -9.66 6.68 13.71
C ARG A 489 -9.26 6.52 12.26
N HIS A 490 -9.97 7.21 11.37
CA HIS A 490 -9.60 7.28 9.96
C HIS A 490 -9.71 8.71 9.41
N GLY A 491 -8.92 9.00 8.38
CA GLY A 491 -8.89 10.28 7.70
C GLY A 491 -10.00 10.44 6.66
N GLN A 492 -10.20 11.68 6.23
CA GLN A 492 -11.24 12.03 5.26
C GLN A 492 -11.10 11.32 3.91
N SER A 493 -9.92 10.84 3.56
CA SER A 493 -9.69 10.08 2.32
C SER A 493 -10.08 8.61 2.43
N LYS A 494 -10.44 8.14 3.61
CA LYS A 494 -10.83 6.75 3.92
C LYS A 494 -12.22 6.65 4.56
N PRO A 495 -13.25 7.29 3.98
CA PRO A 495 -14.57 7.44 4.64
C PRO A 495 -15.30 6.11 4.85
N GLY A 496 -14.90 5.06 4.15
CA GLY A 496 -15.50 3.72 4.29
C GLY A 496 -14.74 2.80 5.24
N SER A 497 -13.68 3.27 5.91
CA SER A 497 -12.96 2.46 6.90
C SER A 497 -13.85 2.15 8.10
N THR A 498 -13.77 0.91 8.54
CA THR A 498 -14.45 0.41 9.75
C THR A 498 -13.45 -0.25 10.71
N GLY A 499 -12.17 -0.09 10.46
CA GLY A 499 -11.07 -0.41 11.35
C GLY A 499 -10.39 -1.75 11.11
N ILE A 500 -10.94 -2.66 10.30
CA ILE A 500 -10.32 -3.96 10.01
C ILE A 500 -10.40 -4.26 8.51
N ALA A 501 -9.26 -4.48 7.89
CA ALA A 501 -9.16 -4.89 6.51
C ALA A 501 -9.20 -6.43 6.34
N LEU A 502 -9.35 -6.87 5.10
CA LEU A 502 -9.39 -8.28 4.69
C LEU A 502 -8.73 -8.43 3.31
N TYR A 503 -7.97 -9.49 3.09
CA TYR A 503 -7.42 -9.81 1.78
C TYR A 503 -8.45 -10.50 0.89
N PHE A 504 -8.86 -9.83 -0.19
CA PHE A 504 -9.71 -10.42 -1.24
C PHE A 504 -9.02 -10.26 -2.61
N PRO A 505 -8.23 -11.23 -3.05
CA PRO A 505 -7.49 -11.16 -4.33
C PRO A 505 -8.45 -11.13 -5.53
N ASN A 506 -8.02 -10.49 -6.62
CA ASN A 506 -8.61 -10.73 -7.94
C ASN A 506 -8.16 -12.11 -8.50
N SER A 507 -8.69 -12.51 -9.66
CA SER A 507 -8.36 -13.82 -10.23
C SER A 507 -6.88 -13.98 -10.60
N THR A 508 -6.16 -12.89 -10.85
CA THR A 508 -4.73 -12.90 -11.17
C THR A 508 -3.90 -13.16 -9.92
N LEU A 509 -4.14 -12.44 -8.85
CA LEU A 509 -3.48 -12.66 -7.56
C LEU A 509 -3.84 -14.03 -6.98
N TYR A 510 -5.11 -14.44 -7.08
CA TYR A 510 -5.55 -15.75 -6.61
C TYR A 510 -4.78 -16.92 -7.28
N ARG A 511 -4.41 -16.77 -8.56
CA ARG A 511 -3.64 -17.79 -9.31
C ARG A 511 -2.14 -17.74 -9.05
N SER A 512 -1.63 -16.64 -8.57
CA SER A 512 -0.21 -16.46 -8.33
C SER A 512 0.28 -17.43 -7.24
N PRO A 513 1.41 -18.11 -7.42
CA PRO A 513 1.99 -18.94 -6.36
C PRO A 513 2.49 -18.10 -5.18
N TYR A 514 2.78 -16.81 -5.41
CA TYR A 514 3.32 -15.89 -4.41
C TYR A 514 2.23 -15.23 -3.56
N THR A 515 1.11 -14.86 -4.16
CA THR A 515 0.04 -14.08 -3.52
C THR A 515 -1.28 -14.83 -3.41
N GLY A 516 -1.40 -15.96 -4.07
CA GLY A 516 -2.60 -16.81 -4.08
C GLY A 516 -2.64 -17.81 -2.96
N MET A 517 -3.58 -18.74 -3.06
CA MET A 517 -3.96 -19.66 -1.98
C MET A 517 -2.80 -20.45 -1.37
N GLN A 518 -1.77 -20.77 -2.15
CA GLN A 518 -0.62 -21.55 -1.65
C GLN A 518 0.17 -20.77 -0.59
N SER A 519 0.50 -19.49 -0.84
CA SER A 519 1.22 -18.65 0.13
C SER A 519 0.26 -18.15 1.22
N TYR A 520 -0.96 -17.76 0.84
CA TYR A 520 -1.93 -17.22 1.77
C TYR A 520 -2.27 -18.18 2.91
N THR A 521 -2.66 -19.41 2.60
CA THR A 521 -3.01 -20.41 3.62
C THR A 521 -1.82 -20.89 4.44
N MET A 522 -0.59 -20.73 3.92
CA MET A 522 0.62 -21.06 4.65
C MET A 522 1.00 -19.97 5.67
N LEU A 523 0.87 -18.71 5.31
CA LEU A 523 1.28 -17.58 6.16
C LEU A 523 0.16 -17.14 7.09
N ALA A 524 -1.08 -17.07 6.60
CA ALA A 524 -2.27 -16.82 7.39
C ALA A 524 -2.92 -18.15 7.86
N GLU A 525 -2.09 -19.12 8.29
CA GLU A 525 -2.54 -20.48 8.60
C GLU A 525 -3.62 -20.49 9.69
N ARG A 526 -3.43 -19.73 10.77
CA ARG A 526 -4.40 -19.65 11.85
C ARG A 526 -5.74 -19.10 11.36
N PHE A 527 -5.72 -18.03 10.55
CA PHE A 527 -6.94 -17.48 9.98
C PHE A 527 -7.68 -18.49 9.11
N SER A 528 -6.98 -19.21 8.25
CA SER A 528 -7.56 -20.29 7.42
C SER A 528 -8.07 -21.48 8.24
N ARG A 529 -7.59 -21.67 9.48
CA ARG A 529 -8.09 -22.73 10.39
C ARG A 529 -9.30 -22.32 11.22
N VAL A 530 -9.53 -21.03 11.43
CA VAL A 530 -10.63 -20.53 12.27
C VAL A 530 -11.74 -19.87 11.45
N THR A 531 -11.51 -19.59 10.17
CA THR A 531 -12.48 -18.99 9.25
C THR A 531 -12.77 -19.89 8.05
N LEU A 532 -13.88 -19.60 7.38
CA LEU A 532 -14.27 -20.19 6.10
C LEU A 532 -13.81 -19.35 4.90
N TRP A 533 -12.90 -18.38 5.11
CA TRP A 533 -12.57 -17.40 4.07
C TRP A 533 -11.81 -18.00 2.90
N ASP A 534 -10.83 -18.84 3.15
CA ASP A 534 -10.09 -19.55 2.12
C ASP A 534 -10.98 -20.53 1.34
N ASP A 535 -11.90 -21.25 2.03
CA ASP A 535 -12.95 -22.05 1.40
C ASP A 535 -13.84 -21.21 0.47
N PHE A 536 -14.23 -19.99 0.94
CA PHE A 536 -15.04 -19.08 0.14
C PHE A 536 -14.28 -18.57 -1.08
N LEU A 537 -13.02 -18.20 -0.96
CA LEU A 537 -12.19 -17.80 -2.11
C LEU A 537 -12.12 -18.94 -3.14
N VAL A 538 -11.97 -20.20 -2.68
CA VAL A 538 -12.02 -21.37 -3.56
C VAL A 538 -13.42 -21.56 -4.17
N TYR A 539 -14.49 -21.36 -3.42
CA TYR A 539 -15.84 -21.36 -3.96
C TYR A 539 -16.04 -20.27 -5.00
N HIS A 540 -15.62 -19.06 -4.70
CA HIS A 540 -15.76 -17.90 -5.59
C HIS A 540 -15.09 -18.10 -6.94
N TYR A 541 -13.88 -18.70 -6.96
CA TYR A 541 -13.09 -18.88 -8.20
C TYR A 541 -13.14 -20.28 -8.81
N ASN A 542 -13.50 -21.31 -8.05
CA ASN A 542 -13.49 -22.69 -8.51
C ASN A 542 -14.85 -23.39 -8.45
N ASP A 543 -15.90 -22.71 -7.98
CA ASP A 543 -17.26 -23.25 -7.83
C ASP A 543 -17.32 -24.51 -6.93
N ARG A 544 -16.40 -24.58 -5.97
CA ARG A 544 -16.30 -25.70 -5.03
C ARG A 544 -16.97 -25.34 -3.72
N SER A 545 -18.20 -25.85 -3.53
CA SER A 545 -18.94 -25.66 -2.26
C SER A 545 -18.21 -26.26 -1.06
N PHE A 546 -18.39 -25.63 0.07
CA PHE A 546 -17.82 -26.00 1.37
C PHE A 546 -18.90 -26.12 2.44
N LYS A 547 -18.55 -26.70 3.58
CA LYS A 547 -19.46 -26.90 4.72
C LYS A 547 -19.23 -25.82 5.75
N ALA A 548 -20.24 -25.57 6.58
CA ALA A 548 -20.17 -24.62 7.69
C ALA A 548 -19.16 -25.00 8.80
N ASP A 549 -18.74 -26.25 8.84
CA ASP A 549 -17.77 -26.79 9.79
C ASP A 549 -16.40 -27.13 9.17
N ALA A 550 -16.10 -26.58 8.00
CA ALA A 550 -14.77 -26.69 7.41
C ALA A 550 -13.74 -25.93 8.29
N VAL A 551 -12.61 -26.55 8.57
CA VAL A 551 -11.55 -26.00 9.44
C VAL A 551 -10.13 -26.28 8.94
N GLU A 552 -10.00 -26.99 7.83
CA GLU A 552 -8.69 -27.28 7.25
C GLU A 552 -8.39 -26.32 6.12
N PRO A 553 -7.18 -25.72 6.10
CA PRO A 553 -6.79 -24.80 5.04
C PRO A 553 -6.93 -25.42 3.64
N VAL A 554 -7.53 -24.71 2.71
CA VAL A 554 -7.83 -25.21 1.37
C VAL A 554 -6.83 -24.67 0.37
N VAL A 555 -5.92 -25.54 -0.10
CA VAL A 555 -5.03 -25.22 -1.21
C VAL A 555 -5.55 -25.94 -2.47
N PRO A 556 -6.17 -25.21 -3.41
CA PRO A 556 -6.62 -25.81 -4.66
C PRO A 556 -5.42 -26.30 -5.47
N SER A 557 -5.61 -27.40 -6.21
CA SER A 557 -4.60 -27.79 -7.19
C SER A 557 -4.42 -26.65 -8.21
N THR A 558 -3.18 -26.32 -8.53
CA THR A 558 -2.78 -25.19 -9.39
C THR A 558 -3.38 -25.20 -10.81
N SER A 559 -4.22 -26.16 -11.16
CA SER A 559 -4.70 -26.45 -12.51
C SER A 559 -5.90 -25.63 -12.97
N GLY A 560 -6.38 -24.66 -12.23
CA GLY A 560 -7.23 -23.71 -12.88
C GLY A 560 -8.44 -23.19 -12.11
N ILE A 561 -8.63 -21.91 -12.25
CA ILE A 561 -9.89 -21.22 -12.04
C ILE A 561 -10.93 -21.81 -13.00
N THR A 562 -12.09 -22.18 -12.47
CA THR A 562 -13.23 -22.65 -13.28
C THR A 562 -14.26 -21.54 -13.50
N ARG A 563 -14.21 -20.48 -12.68
CA ARG A 563 -15.14 -19.36 -12.70
C ARG A 563 -14.41 -18.06 -12.33
N VAL A 564 -14.73 -16.98 -13.01
CA VAL A 564 -14.28 -15.61 -12.66
C VAL A 564 -15.54 -14.72 -12.61
N PRO A 565 -16.18 -14.58 -11.43
CA PRO A 565 -17.46 -13.90 -11.31
C PRO A 565 -17.43 -12.42 -11.73
N GLY A 566 -16.29 -11.75 -11.56
CA GLY A 566 -16.09 -10.36 -11.96
C GLY A 566 -15.83 -10.17 -13.45
N ALA A 567 -15.47 -11.23 -14.19
CA ALA A 567 -15.18 -11.11 -15.62
C ALA A 567 -16.44 -10.79 -16.44
N GLY A 568 -16.32 -9.83 -17.37
CA GLY A 568 -17.44 -9.27 -18.11
C GLY A 568 -17.47 -9.59 -19.59
N ALA A 569 -16.48 -10.26 -20.16
CA ALA A 569 -16.32 -10.48 -21.59
C ALA A 569 -16.53 -9.19 -22.39
N ILE A 570 -15.97 -8.08 -21.90
CA ILE A 570 -16.16 -6.74 -22.44
C ILE A 570 -15.56 -6.64 -23.84
N ALA A 571 -16.30 -6.03 -24.76
CA ALA A 571 -15.77 -5.61 -26.05
C ALA A 571 -16.17 -4.14 -26.32
N ILE A 572 -15.28 -3.42 -27.00
CA ILE A 572 -15.46 -2.04 -27.38
C ILE A 572 -15.31 -1.88 -28.89
N SER A 573 -16.23 -1.16 -29.53
CA SER A 573 -16.19 -0.89 -30.96
C SER A 573 -15.11 0.13 -31.32
N ALA A 574 -14.73 0.21 -32.58
CA ALA A 574 -13.91 1.31 -33.07
C ALA A 574 -14.54 2.68 -32.73
N ILE A 575 -13.70 3.60 -32.26
CA ILE A 575 -14.11 4.96 -31.88
C ILE A 575 -14.53 5.74 -33.11
N GLN A 576 -15.69 6.38 -33.02
CA GLN A 576 -16.15 7.37 -33.96
C GLN A 576 -15.80 8.76 -33.44
N ALA A 577 -14.97 9.49 -34.15
CA ALA A 577 -14.56 10.85 -33.80
C ALA A 577 -15.20 11.88 -34.76
N SER A 578 -15.67 13.00 -34.24
CA SER A 578 -16.30 14.07 -35.05
C SER A 578 -15.29 14.79 -35.95
N ALA A 579 -13.99 14.74 -35.62
CA ALA A 579 -12.88 15.27 -36.39
C ALA A 579 -11.61 14.48 -36.15
N ASN A 580 -10.62 14.60 -37.03
CA ASN A 580 -9.29 13.99 -36.86
C ASN A 580 -8.21 15.01 -36.48
N SER A 581 -8.59 16.27 -36.26
CA SER A 581 -7.68 17.30 -35.79
C SER A 581 -8.37 18.34 -34.94
N VAL A 582 -7.63 18.92 -34.00
CA VAL A 582 -8.13 19.92 -33.05
C VAL A 582 -7.04 20.93 -32.73
N SER A 583 -7.41 22.19 -32.48
CA SER A 583 -6.49 23.20 -31.93
C SER A 583 -6.63 23.28 -30.39
N PRO A 584 -5.64 23.80 -29.69
CA PRO A 584 -5.75 24.11 -28.26
C PRO A 584 -7.02 24.92 -27.95
N GLY A 585 -7.78 24.50 -26.94
CA GLY A 585 -9.06 25.09 -26.55
C GLY A 585 -10.28 24.62 -27.37
N GLY A 586 -10.09 23.79 -28.41
CA GLY A 586 -11.15 23.06 -29.08
C GLY A 586 -11.39 21.68 -28.51
N SER A 587 -12.47 20.99 -28.98
CA SER A 587 -12.78 19.62 -28.56
C SER A 587 -13.17 18.74 -29.73
N ILE A 588 -13.04 17.43 -29.58
CA ILE A 588 -13.50 16.39 -30.47
C ILE A 588 -14.49 15.49 -29.73
N GLN A 589 -15.71 15.36 -30.28
CA GLN A 589 -16.66 14.39 -29.77
C GLN A 589 -16.24 12.98 -30.22
N MET A 590 -16.08 12.07 -29.25
CA MET A 590 -15.72 10.68 -29.45
C MET A 590 -16.84 9.78 -28.93
N SER A 591 -17.13 8.70 -29.64
CA SER A 591 -18.09 7.71 -29.18
C SER A 591 -17.68 6.28 -29.55
N ALA A 592 -18.05 5.33 -28.71
CA ALA A 592 -17.87 3.90 -28.94
C ALA A 592 -19.04 3.10 -28.34
N GLU A 593 -19.35 1.96 -28.95
CA GLU A 593 -20.29 0.98 -28.40
C GLU A 593 -19.48 0.05 -27.46
N ILE A 594 -19.91 -0.06 -26.21
CA ILE A 594 -19.39 -1.00 -25.24
C ILE A 594 -20.39 -2.14 -25.11
N THR A 595 -19.92 -3.38 -25.20
CA THR A 595 -20.73 -4.60 -25.04
C THR A 595 -20.08 -5.51 -24.02
N GLY A 596 -20.87 -6.30 -23.31
CA GLY A 596 -20.43 -7.17 -22.22
C GLY A 596 -21.14 -6.87 -20.92
N GLU A 597 -20.83 -7.63 -19.90
CA GLU A 597 -21.39 -7.50 -18.56
C GLU A 597 -20.29 -7.05 -17.59
N ASN A 598 -20.65 -6.76 -16.35
CA ASN A 598 -19.69 -6.46 -15.27
C ASN A 598 -18.71 -5.33 -15.59
N VAL A 599 -19.15 -4.29 -16.32
CA VAL A 599 -18.32 -3.10 -16.50
C VAL A 599 -18.04 -2.47 -15.15
N GLY A 600 -16.77 -2.44 -14.75
CA GLY A 600 -16.32 -1.84 -13.52
C GLY A 600 -15.96 -0.37 -13.70
N TYR A 601 -14.90 -0.11 -14.46
CA TYR A 601 -14.41 1.25 -14.69
C TYR A 601 -14.15 1.53 -16.17
N VAL A 602 -14.31 2.78 -16.54
CA VAL A 602 -13.98 3.30 -17.88
C VAL A 602 -12.93 4.39 -17.72
N TYR A 603 -11.87 4.31 -18.51
CA TYR A 603 -10.77 5.27 -18.48
C TYR A 603 -10.62 5.97 -19.83
N LEU A 604 -10.19 7.22 -19.78
CA LEU A 604 -9.56 7.91 -20.88
C LEU A 604 -8.08 7.51 -20.97
N PHE A 605 -7.59 7.36 -22.18
CA PHE A 605 -6.16 7.22 -22.49
C PHE A 605 -5.76 8.29 -23.51
N THR A 606 -4.62 8.93 -23.30
CA THR A 606 -4.01 9.86 -24.26
C THR A 606 -2.52 9.55 -24.38
N GLY A 607 -2.07 9.19 -25.58
CA GLY A 607 -0.66 8.92 -25.90
C GLY A 607 -0.16 9.87 -26.96
N PHE A 608 1.02 10.45 -26.80
CA PHE A 608 1.74 11.24 -27.79
C PHE A 608 2.64 10.34 -28.65
N TYR A 609 2.48 10.36 -29.95
CA TYR A 609 3.31 9.56 -30.86
C TYR A 609 4.59 10.32 -31.23
N ASP A 610 5.73 9.78 -30.82
CA ASP A 610 7.04 10.23 -31.27
C ASP A 610 7.52 9.42 -32.48
N SER A 611 7.49 10.07 -33.65
CA SER A 611 7.95 9.46 -34.90
C SER A 611 9.47 9.22 -34.94
N GLY A 612 10.24 9.92 -34.13
CA GLY A 612 11.70 9.79 -34.07
C GLY A 612 12.14 8.47 -33.43
N SER A 613 11.45 8.04 -32.40
CA SER A 613 11.71 6.78 -31.69
C SER A 613 10.75 5.64 -32.06
N ASN A 614 9.73 5.92 -32.87
CA ASN A 614 8.62 5.03 -33.19
C ASN A 614 7.96 4.48 -31.91
N SER A 615 7.61 5.38 -31.00
CA SER A 615 7.05 5.03 -29.69
C SER A 615 5.91 5.99 -29.29
N ILE A 616 5.11 5.56 -28.32
CA ILE A 616 4.04 6.37 -27.75
C ILE A 616 4.43 6.72 -26.31
N TYR A 617 4.53 8.02 -26.02
CA TYR A 617 4.57 8.52 -24.65
C TYR A 617 3.16 8.48 -24.07
N VAL A 618 2.98 7.75 -22.97
CA VAL A 618 1.70 7.75 -22.24
C VAL A 618 1.58 9.08 -21.51
N ALA A 619 0.77 9.98 -22.08
CA ALA A 619 0.71 11.36 -21.62
C ALA A 619 -0.37 11.60 -20.56
N ASP A 620 -1.44 10.78 -20.57
CA ASP A 620 -2.55 10.95 -19.65
C ASP A 620 -3.43 9.71 -19.55
N THR A 621 -3.87 9.42 -18.33
CA THR A 621 -4.90 8.44 -18.00
C THR A 621 -5.82 9.02 -16.92
N ASP A 622 -7.14 8.83 -17.06
CA ASP A 622 -8.10 9.30 -16.04
C ASP A 622 -9.39 8.47 -16.08
N TYR A 623 -10.09 8.37 -14.96
CA TYR A 623 -11.45 7.81 -14.96
C TYR A 623 -12.40 8.69 -15.73
N LEU A 624 -13.30 8.04 -16.48
CA LEU A 624 -14.49 8.66 -17.02
C LEU A 624 -15.65 8.38 -16.07
N GLU A 625 -16.24 9.45 -15.57
CA GLU A 625 -17.29 9.39 -14.56
C GLU A 625 -18.62 8.97 -15.17
N SER A 626 -19.21 7.91 -14.62
CA SER A 626 -20.57 7.53 -14.99
C SER A 626 -21.55 8.63 -14.54
N PRO A 627 -22.57 8.96 -15.35
CA PRO A 627 -23.63 9.88 -14.92
C PRO A 627 -24.47 9.30 -13.76
N ASP A 628 -24.47 7.98 -13.58
CA ASP A 628 -25.06 7.29 -12.43
C ASP A 628 -23.93 6.84 -11.49
N THR A 629 -23.49 7.75 -10.64
CA THR A 629 -22.52 7.46 -9.57
C THR A 629 -23.26 7.24 -8.26
N ARG A 630 -22.98 6.13 -7.62
CA ARG A 630 -23.58 5.70 -6.34
C ARG A 630 -22.60 5.94 -5.19
N GLU A 631 -23.14 5.98 -3.99
CA GLU A 631 -22.33 6.22 -2.78
C GLU A 631 -22.80 5.31 -1.64
N LEU A 632 -21.86 4.81 -0.83
CA LEU A 632 -22.10 4.16 0.46
C LEU A 632 -21.01 4.60 1.44
N ASN A 633 -21.42 5.15 2.58
CA ASN A 633 -20.51 5.61 3.64
C ASN A 633 -19.39 6.54 3.14
N GLY A 634 -19.70 7.48 2.24
CA GLY A 634 -18.70 8.37 1.66
C GLY A 634 -17.88 7.78 0.51
N VAL A 635 -17.99 6.48 0.23
CA VAL A 635 -17.30 5.83 -0.89
C VAL A 635 -18.17 5.85 -2.14
N TYR A 636 -17.66 6.46 -3.20
CA TYR A 636 -18.34 6.60 -4.48
C TYR A 636 -17.94 5.48 -5.44
N TYR A 637 -18.89 5.00 -6.23
CA TYR A 637 -18.63 4.01 -7.28
C TYR A 637 -19.55 4.19 -8.49
N PRO A 638 -19.07 3.89 -9.72
CA PRO A 638 -19.87 4.06 -10.93
C PRO A 638 -20.93 2.97 -11.04
N ALA A 639 -22.06 3.31 -11.67
CA ALA A 639 -23.01 2.35 -12.18
C ALA A 639 -23.14 2.53 -13.68
N TRP A 640 -23.07 1.43 -14.41
CA TRP A 640 -23.20 1.40 -15.86
C TRP A 640 -24.54 0.77 -16.26
N PRO A 641 -25.09 1.08 -17.46
CA PRO A 641 -26.35 0.50 -17.90
C PRO A 641 -26.32 -1.03 -17.90
N GLU A 642 -27.33 -1.63 -17.29
CA GLU A 642 -27.58 -3.06 -17.38
C GLU A 642 -28.14 -3.42 -18.77
N GLY A 643 -27.88 -4.62 -19.28
CA GLY A 643 -28.45 -5.10 -20.54
C GLY A 643 -27.45 -5.32 -21.67
N GLY A 644 -26.18 -5.41 -21.36
CA GLY A 644 -25.13 -5.97 -22.23
C GLY A 644 -24.59 -5.05 -23.31
N SER A 645 -25.16 -3.83 -23.55
CA SER A 645 -24.56 -2.84 -24.43
C SER A 645 -25.01 -1.42 -24.16
N PHE A 646 -24.09 -0.46 -24.30
CA PHE A 646 -24.37 0.97 -24.26
C PHE A 646 -23.39 1.75 -25.13
N ARG A 647 -23.81 2.96 -25.58
CA ARG A 647 -22.97 3.88 -26.34
C ARG A 647 -22.35 4.91 -25.43
N LEU A 648 -21.02 4.89 -25.29
CA LEU A 648 -20.24 5.88 -24.55
C LEU A 648 -20.00 7.12 -25.45
N ASN A 649 -20.25 8.31 -24.91
CA ASN A 649 -19.97 9.58 -25.56
C ASN A 649 -19.08 10.44 -24.65
N PHE A 650 -18.03 11.05 -25.22
CA PHE A 650 -17.07 11.89 -24.52
C PHE A 650 -16.56 13.01 -25.40
N ASP A 651 -16.46 14.22 -24.85
CA ASP A 651 -15.86 15.38 -25.53
C ASP A 651 -14.39 15.50 -25.07
N TRP A 652 -13.46 15.10 -25.94
CA TRP A 652 -12.04 15.18 -25.68
C TRP A 652 -11.47 16.56 -26.01
N GLU A 653 -10.82 17.18 -25.02
CA GLU A 653 -10.02 18.39 -25.17
C GLU A 653 -8.52 18.03 -25.08
N PRO A 654 -7.63 18.68 -25.90
CA PRO A 654 -6.19 18.39 -25.88
C PRO A 654 -5.50 19.05 -24.69
N ILE A 655 -5.78 18.53 -23.49
CA ILE A 655 -5.25 18.99 -22.22
C ILE A 655 -4.43 17.86 -21.59
N LEU A 656 -3.20 18.18 -21.19
CA LEU A 656 -2.30 17.33 -20.42
C LEU A 656 -2.02 17.95 -19.05
N PHE A 657 -1.23 17.26 -18.24
CA PHE A 657 -0.88 17.70 -16.89
C PHE A 657 0.62 17.78 -16.70
N SER A 658 1.05 18.79 -15.98
CA SER A 658 2.43 19.00 -15.58
C SER A 658 2.54 19.19 -14.08
N ILE A 659 3.71 18.85 -13.52
CA ILE A 659 4.08 19.19 -12.15
C ILE A 659 5.01 20.40 -12.20
N THR A 660 4.82 21.32 -11.25
CA THR A 660 5.76 22.44 -11.04
C THR A 660 6.32 22.41 -9.62
N ASP A 661 7.62 22.70 -9.52
CA ASP A 661 8.32 22.98 -8.25
C ASP A 661 8.43 24.49 -7.96
N GLY A 662 7.73 25.33 -8.76
CA GLY A 662 7.78 26.78 -8.70
C GLY A 662 8.86 27.39 -9.61
N SER A 663 9.89 26.66 -10.01
CA SER A 663 10.96 27.09 -10.91
C SER A 663 10.79 26.59 -12.35
N GLN A 664 10.29 25.39 -12.51
CA GLN A 664 10.04 24.74 -13.80
C GLN A 664 8.68 24.04 -13.78
N SER A 665 8.21 23.60 -14.94
CA SER A 665 7.00 22.82 -15.10
C SER A 665 7.27 21.71 -16.12
N ILE A 666 7.06 20.45 -15.71
CA ILE A 666 7.38 19.28 -16.53
C ILE A 666 6.14 18.40 -16.70
N LEU A 667 5.98 17.83 -17.90
CA LEU A 667 4.89 16.89 -18.16
C LEU A 667 5.05 15.63 -17.31
N ALA A 668 3.95 15.18 -16.71
CA ALA A 668 3.91 13.98 -15.91
C ALA A 668 2.67 13.14 -16.21
N LEU A 669 2.82 11.82 -16.15
CA LEU A 669 1.69 10.90 -16.18
C LEU A 669 1.06 10.84 -14.79
N PHE A 670 -0.12 11.42 -14.64
CA PHE A 670 -0.94 11.32 -13.44
C PHE A 670 -1.84 10.09 -13.55
N ASN A 671 -1.56 9.07 -12.78
CA ASN A 671 -2.44 7.92 -12.65
C ASN A 671 -3.53 8.24 -11.63
N PRO A 672 -4.79 7.94 -11.91
CA PRO A 672 -5.83 8.12 -10.90
C PRO A 672 -5.61 7.15 -9.74
N GLY A 673 -5.88 7.61 -8.52
CA GLY A 673 -6.00 6.77 -7.33
C GLY A 673 -7.24 5.88 -7.38
N ALA A 674 -7.64 5.32 -6.25
CA ALA A 674 -8.88 4.56 -6.18
C ALA A 674 -10.09 5.44 -6.55
N TYR A 675 -11.08 4.86 -7.22
CA TYR A 675 -12.30 5.58 -7.64
C TYR A 675 -13.11 6.09 -6.44
N GLY A 676 -13.02 5.45 -5.30
CA GLY A 676 -13.88 5.61 -4.11
C GLY A 676 -14.15 7.02 -3.59
N ALA A 677 -13.30 8.03 -3.87
CA ALA A 677 -13.57 9.41 -3.47
C ALA A 677 -14.59 10.08 -4.40
N SER A 678 -15.15 11.24 -4.03
CA SER A 678 -15.89 12.11 -4.95
C SER A 678 -14.98 12.63 -6.07
N ALA A 679 -15.53 13.15 -7.16
CA ALA A 679 -14.72 13.76 -8.21
C ALA A 679 -13.96 15.01 -7.73
N GLU A 680 -14.42 15.63 -6.64
CA GLU A 680 -13.77 16.79 -6.02
C GLU A 680 -12.64 16.36 -5.10
N ASP A 681 -12.74 15.18 -4.49
CA ASP A 681 -11.75 14.61 -3.59
C ASP A 681 -10.81 13.60 -4.25
N ALA A 682 -10.89 13.42 -5.58
CA ALA A 682 -10.08 12.48 -6.32
C ALA A 682 -8.58 12.74 -6.15
N THR A 683 -7.84 11.68 -5.86
CA THR A 683 -6.38 11.70 -5.75
C THR A 683 -5.73 11.16 -7.02
N TYR A 684 -4.52 11.60 -7.27
CA TYR A 684 -3.73 11.19 -8.43
C TYR A 684 -2.29 10.93 -8.00
N MET A 685 -1.64 9.96 -8.60
CA MET A 685 -0.25 9.63 -8.29
C MET A 685 0.65 9.75 -9.51
N VAL A 686 1.89 10.17 -9.25
CA VAL A 686 2.97 10.21 -10.25
C VAL A 686 4.11 9.34 -9.74
N GLN A 687 4.53 8.38 -10.55
CA GLN A 687 5.62 7.47 -10.21
C GLN A 687 6.97 8.04 -10.65
N GLY A 688 8.02 7.76 -9.88
CA GLY A 688 9.39 8.16 -10.20
C GLY A 688 10.40 7.65 -9.19
N THR A 689 11.58 8.27 -9.23
CA THR A 689 12.67 8.00 -8.30
C THR A 689 12.87 9.19 -7.39
N PHE A 690 12.70 8.99 -6.11
CA PHE A 690 13.06 9.94 -5.06
C PHE A 690 14.57 9.81 -4.77
N THR A 691 15.28 10.94 -4.62
CA THR A 691 16.69 10.96 -4.26
C THR A 691 16.88 11.86 -3.06
N PHE A 692 17.39 11.31 -1.97
CA PHE A 692 17.72 12.06 -0.76
C PHE A 692 18.94 12.94 -1.02
N ALA A 693 18.82 14.23 -0.68
CA ALA A 693 19.89 15.20 -0.98
C ALA A 693 21.14 15.01 -0.13
N ASP A 694 21.00 14.52 1.09
CA ASP A 694 22.07 14.34 2.07
C ASP A 694 22.91 13.09 1.81
N THR A 695 22.29 11.98 1.44
CA THR A 695 22.94 10.69 1.23
C THR A 695 23.17 10.37 -0.25
N GLY A 696 22.36 10.94 -1.14
CA GLY A 696 22.31 10.58 -2.56
C GLY A 696 21.65 9.24 -2.84
N GLU A 697 21.02 8.63 -1.83
CA GLU A 697 20.27 7.39 -2.00
C GLU A 697 19.05 7.62 -2.88
N GLN A 698 18.67 6.58 -3.61
CA GLN A 698 17.53 6.59 -4.51
C GLN A 698 16.50 5.52 -4.08
N ARG A 699 15.23 5.90 -4.12
CA ARG A 699 14.10 5.01 -3.86
C ARG A 699 13.06 5.15 -4.96
N THR A 700 12.47 4.04 -5.37
CA THR A 700 11.22 4.09 -6.13
C THR A 700 10.16 4.76 -5.25
N ALA A 701 9.45 5.75 -5.79
CA ALA A 701 8.46 6.47 -5.01
C ALA A 701 7.26 6.92 -5.85
N GLN A 702 6.18 7.25 -5.16
CA GLN A 702 4.95 7.80 -5.70
C GLN A 702 4.62 9.13 -5.03
N LEU A 703 4.37 10.15 -5.84
CA LEU A 703 3.85 11.44 -5.39
C LEU A 703 2.32 11.42 -5.48
N TYR A 704 1.64 11.70 -4.37
CA TYR A 704 0.19 11.76 -4.31
C TYR A 704 -0.30 13.20 -4.30
N PHE A 705 -1.22 13.50 -5.21
CA PHE A 705 -1.79 14.83 -5.40
C PHE A 705 -3.29 14.83 -5.13
N LYS A 706 -3.75 15.88 -4.44
CA LYS A 706 -5.16 16.21 -4.26
C LYS A 706 -5.34 17.73 -4.43
N ASP A 707 -6.44 18.17 -5.02
CA ASP A 707 -6.74 19.61 -5.26
C ASP A 707 -5.59 20.40 -5.91
N GLY A 708 -4.86 19.76 -6.81
CA GLY A 708 -3.74 20.39 -7.50
C GLY A 708 -2.43 20.46 -6.72
N LYS A 709 -2.37 19.93 -5.50
CA LYS A 709 -1.18 19.99 -4.63
C LYS A 709 -0.69 18.60 -4.23
N LEU A 710 0.63 18.47 -4.12
CA LEU A 710 1.24 17.34 -3.46
C LEU A 710 0.83 17.33 -1.99
N PHE A 711 0.37 16.17 -1.49
CA PHE A 711 0.03 16.00 -0.08
C PHE A 711 0.74 14.82 0.59
N GLN A 712 1.27 13.87 -0.21
CA GLN A 712 1.96 12.69 0.34
C GLN A 712 3.01 12.17 -0.65
N VAL A 713 4.12 11.66 -0.13
CA VAL A 713 5.14 10.92 -0.87
C VAL A 713 5.28 9.55 -0.23
N VAL A 714 5.15 8.49 -1.01
CA VAL A 714 5.31 7.11 -0.53
C VAL A 714 6.51 6.49 -1.25
N GLY A 715 7.52 6.10 -0.49
CA GLY A 715 8.67 5.31 -0.96
C GLY A 715 8.43 3.82 -0.80
N PHE A 716 9.25 3.03 -1.48
CA PHE A 716 9.19 1.56 -1.46
C PHE A 716 10.59 1.00 -1.23
N THR A 717 10.70 -0.07 -0.45
CA THR A 717 12.00 -0.70 -0.10
C THR A 717 12.66 -1.40 -1.29
N GLY A 718 11.88 -1.85 -2.28
CA GLY A 718 12.38 -2.52 -3.49
C GLY A 718 12.54 -1.63 -4.71
N GLU A 719 12.99 -2.22 -5.81
CA GLU A 719 13.15 -1.53 -7.09
C GLU A 719 11.82 -1.11 -7.74
N ASP A 720 10.69 -1.61 -7.26
CA ASP A 720 9.36 -1.30 -7.77
C ASP A 720 8.34 -1.09 -6.63
N THR A 721 7.09 -0.83 -6.98
CA THR A 721 5.99 -0.61 -6.04
C THR A 721 5.37 -1.91 -5.49
N ALA A 722 5.99 -3.05 -5.72
CA ALA A 722 5.58 -4.35 -5.18
C ALA A 722 6.40 -4.73 -3.93
N SER A 723 6.83 -3.77 -3.16
CA SER A 723 7.56 -3.92 -1.91
C SER A 723 6.92 -3.09 -0.80
N ALA A 724 7.47 -3.15 0.41
CA ALA A 724 6.90 -2.45 1.55
C ALA A 724 6.82 -0.93 1.31
N PRO A 725 5.63 -0.33 1.42
CA PRO A 725 5.45 1.11 1.30
C PRO A 725 5.74 1.82 2.62
N ARG A 726 6.27 3.05 2.54
CA ARG A 726 6.38 3.97 3.67
C ARG A 726 6.24 5.41 3.20
N GLU A 727 5.65 6.25 4.01
CA GLU A 727 5.62 7.67 3.74
C GLU A 727 7.01 8.29 3.91
N ILE A 728 7.44 9.07 2.92
CA ILE A 728 8.65 9.88 2.97
C ILE A 728 8.24 11.32 3.25
N THR A 729 8.85 11.96 4.23
CA THR A 729 8.75 13.40 4.45
C THR A 729 9.85 14.09 3.64
N PRO A 730 9.52 14.75 2.49
CA PRO A 730 10.54 15.35 1.65
C PRO A 730 11.21 16.54 2.30
N SER A 731 12.52 16.63 2.11
CA SER A 731 13.35 17.70 2.61
C SER A 731 13.73 18.69 1.50
N MET A 732 14.10 19.91 1.89
CA MET A 732 14.60 20.88 0.91
C MET A 732 15.89 20.39 0.26
N GLY A 733 15.89 20.34 -1.06
CA GLY A 733 17.02 19.87 -1.84
C GLY A 733 16.88 18.41 -2.30
N ASP A 734 16.00 17.63 -1.70
CA ASP A 734 15.63 16.33 -2.25
C ASP A 734 15.11 16.48 -3.67
N THR A 735 15.25 15.44 -4.45
CA THR A 735 14.79 15.49 -5.83
C THR A 735 13.86 14.34 -6.18
N PHE A 736 13.03 14.60 -7.17
CA PHE A 736 12.15 13.57 -7.73
C PHE A 736 12.28 13.54 -9.24
N THR A 737 12.80 12.44 -9.77
CA THR A 737 12.90 12.18 -11.21
C THR A 737 11.68 11.44 -11.67
N ILE A 738 10.88 12.05 -12.57
CA ILE A 738 9.64 11.46 -13.06
C ILE A 738 9.93 10.23 -13.91
N ALA A 739 9.23 9.13 -13.70
CA ALA A 739 9.23 7.98 -14.57
C ALA A 739 8.35 8.25 -15.80
N GLN A 740 8.94 8.37 -16.97
CA GLN A 740 8.25 8.49 -18.24
C GLN A 740 7.89 7.13 -18.80
N LYS A 741 6.62 6.87 -19.06
CA LYS A 741 6.13 5.61 -19.62
C LYS A 741 6.06 5.67 -21.13
N TRP A 742 6.82 4.80 -21.80
CA TRP A 742 6.88 4.71 -23.24
C TRP A 742 6.44 3.32 -23.74
N MET A 743 5.67 3.29 -24.81
CA MET A 743 5.25 2.08 -25.50
C MET A 743 6.01 1.99 -26.83
N GLU A 744 6.88 1.01 -26.96
CA GLU A 744 7.65 0.78 -28.19
C GLU A 744 6.78 0.08 -29.24
N LEU A 745 6.87 0.55 -30.47
CA LEU A 745 6.11 -0.01 -31.57
C LEU A 745 7.01 -0.75 -32.55
N ASP A 746 6.52 -1.85 -33.10
CA ASP A 746 7.11 -2.50 -34.26
C ASP A 746 6.78 -1.78 -35.57
N SER A 747 7.26 -2.29 -36.67
CA SER A 747 6.98 -1.75 -38.01
C SER A 747 5.53 -1.87 -38.44
N SER A 748 4.72 -2.68 -37.76
CA SER A 748 3.27 -2.81 -37.98
C SER A 748 2.44 -1.83 -37.13
N GLY A 749 3.09 -1.14 -36.17
CA GLY A 749 2.44 -0.28 -35.18
C GLY A 749 1.94 -1.02 -33.94
N SER A 750 2.33 -2.28 -33.77
CA SER A 750 1.97 -3.06 -32.59
C SER A 750 2.95 -2.75 -31.45
N VAL A 751 2.45 -2.65 -30.22
CA VAL A 751 3.31 -2.48 -29.03
C VAL A 751 4.11 -3.75 -28.80
N THR A 752 5.43 -3.60 -28.73
CA THR A 752 6.37 -4.70 -28.49
C THR A 752 6.84 -4.74 -27.04
N GLN A 753 6.93 -3.57 -26.43
CA GLN A 753 7.43 -3.42 -25.06
C GLN A 753 6.91 -2.12 -24.46
N VAL A 754 6.72 -2.10 -23.15
CA VAL A 754 6.55 -0.88 -22.38
C VAL A 754 7.78 -0.69 -21.50
N VAL A 755 8.34 0.51 -21.57
CA VAL A 755 9.54 0.86 -20.82
C VAL A 755 9.28 2.11 -19.98
N TYR A 756 9.90 2.15 -18.82
CA TYR A 756 9.97 3.35 -18.00
C TYR A 756 11.37 3.94 -18.18
N GLU A 757 11.45 5.23 -18.48
CA GLU A 757 12.70 5.95 -18.64
C GLU A 757 12.68 7.17 -17.71
N ASP A 758 13.86 7.53 -17.20
CA ASP A 758 14.01 8.73 -16.41
C ASP A 758 13.66 9.98 -17.23
N GLY A 759 12.72 10.74 -16.73
CA GLY A 759 12.30 12.02 -17.28
C GLY A 759 13.11 13.19 -16.69
N ASP A 760 12.42 14.32 -16.58
CA ASP A 760 12.99 15.50 -15.93
C ASP A 760 12.87 15.37 -14.40
N THR A 761 13.80 16.04 -13.70
CA THR A 761 13.90 16.03 -12.25
C THR A 761 13.36 17.33 -11.66
N LEU A 762 12.54 17.21 -10.63
CA LEU A 762 12.04 18.30 -9.79
C LEU A 762 12.85 18.36 -8.50
N THR A 763 12.93 19.53 -7.89
CA THR A 763 13.62 19.73 -6.61
C THR A 763 12.62 20.17 -5.56
N PHE A 764 12.59 19.50 -4.41
CA PHE A 764 11.76 19.90 -3.28
C PHE A 764 12.28 21.20 -2.68
N GLY A 765 11.38 22.15 -2.54
CA GLY A 765 11.62 23.49 -2.04
C GLY A 765 10.69 23.84 -0.86
N ALA A 766 10.59 25.13 -0.54
CA ALA A 766 9.75 25.62 0.53
C ALA A 766 8.24 25.50 0.26
N ALA A 767 7.82 25.31 -1.00
CA ALA A 767 6.44 25.11 -1.39
C ALA A 767 6.24 23.69 -1.92
N PRO A 768 5.09 23.03 -1.65
CA PRO A 768 4.79 21.74 -2.20
C PRO A 768 4.69 21.81 -3.73
N PHE A 769 4.94 20.70 -4.40
CA PHE A 769 4.70 20.60 -5.83
C PHE A 769 3.21 20.83 -6.13
N GLU A 770 2.94 21.45 -7.25
CA GLU A 770 1.59 21.68 -7.76
C GLU A 770 1.44 21.05 -9.15
N TRP A 771 0.27 20.52 -9.45
CA TRP A 771 -0.04 20.20 -10.83
C TRP A 771 -0.65 21.41 -11.55
N LYS A 772 -0.45 21.46 -12.86
CA LYS A 772 -1.08 22.44 -13.74
C LYS A 772 -1.59 21.78 -15.01
N GLN A 773 -2.75 22.23 -15.46
CA GLN A 773 -3.23 21.91 -16.81
C GLN A 773 -2.43 22.71 -17.84
N VAL A 774 -2.02 22.01 -18.91
CA VAL A 774 -1.34 22.60 -20.07
C VAL A 774 -2.00 22.10 -21.34
N TYR A 775 -2.03 22.91 -22.39
CA TYR A 775 -2.45 22.39 -23.68
C TYR A 775 -1.42 21.41 -24.20
N ALA A 776 -1.91 20.34 -24.82
CA ALA A 776 -1.07 19.35 -25.46
C ALA A 776 -0.22 19.97 -26.56
N PRO A 777 1.08 19.60 -26.69
CA PRO A 777 1.92 20.07 -27.79
C PRO A 777 1.40 19.63 -29.16
N ASP A 778 1.76 20.37 -30.19
CA ASP A 778 1.45 20.00 -31.57
C ASP A 778 2.02 18.62 -31.89
N GLY A 779 1.25 17.76 -32.53
CA GLY A 779 1.68 16.42 -32.85
C GLY A 779 0.56 15.44 -33.09
N GLN A 780 0.92 14.18 -33.26
CA GLN A 780 -0.04 13.08 -33.41
C GLN A 780 -0.30 12.41 -32.07
N TYR A 781 -1.55 12.14 -31.81
CA TYR A 781 -2.00 11.50 -30.59
C TYR A 781 -2.81 10.25 -30.88
N LEU A 782 -2.67 9.26 -30.01
CA LEU A 782 -3.56 8.14 -29.86
C LEU A 782 -4.47 8.42 -28.67
N VAL A 783 -5.76 8.55 -28.91
CA VAL A 783 -6.73 8.85 -27.86
C VAL A 783 -7.79 7.77 -27.83
N GLY A 784 -8.19 7.30 -26.66
CA GLY A 784 -9.13 6.21 -26.58
C GLY A 784 -9.73 5.95 -25.23
N PHE A 785 -10.48 4.85 -25.18
CA PHE A 785 -11.14 4.37 -23.99
C PHE A 785 -10.57 3.00 -23.60
N LEU A 786 -10.35 2.83 -22.31
CA LEU A 786 -10.04 1.55 -21.69
C LEU A 786 -11.23 1.19 -20.81
N VAL A 787 -11.75 -0.01 -20.94
CA VAL A 787 -12.92 -0.48 -20.19
C VAL A 787 -12.52 -1.71 -19.40
N GLY A 788 -12.55 -1.58 -18.09
CA GLY A 788 -12.25 -2.65 -17.13
C GLY A 788 -13.49 -3.37 -16.64
N ASP A 789 -13.41 -4.68 -16.47
CA ASP A 789 -14.43 -5.44 -15.75
C ASP A 789 -14.17 -5.46 -14.23
N LEU A 790 -15.06 -6.10 -13.48
CA LEU A 790 -14.97 -6.19 -12.03
C LEU A 790 -13.82 -7.11 -11.53
N ASP A 791 -13.14 -7.83 -12.40
CA ASP A 791 -11.96 -8.63 -12.06
C ASP A 791 -10.65 -7.94 -12.46
N GLY A 792 -10.74 -6.77 -13.14
CA GLY A 792 -9.59 -6.01 -13.61
C GLY A 792 -9.14 -6.35 -15.04
N ASN A 793 -9.85 -7.23 -15.77
CA ASN A 793 -9.56 -7.44 -17.18
C ASN A 793 -9.97 -6.19 -17.97
N MET A 794 -9.10 -5.77 -18.89
CA MET A 794 -9.29 -4.53 -19.65
C MET A 794 -9.53 -4.84 -21.14
N ASN A 795 -10.31 -3.98 -21.79
CA ASN A 795 -10.46 -3.94 -23.25
C ASN A 795 -10.38 -2.50 -23.73
N GLU A 796 -9.95 -2.27 -24.96
CA GLU A 796 -9.57 -0.94 -25.42
C GLU A 796 -9.97 -0.63 -26.84
N ALA A 797 -10.14 0.65 -27.12
CA ALA A 797 -10.23 1.17 -28.49
C ALA A 797 -9.62 2.57 -28.55
N TYR A 798 -8.93 2.85 -29.64
CA TYR A 798 -8.23 4.11 -29.89
C TYR A 798 -8.59 4.71 -31.23
N THR A 799 -8.38 6.03 -31.34
CA THR A 799 -8.42 6.77 -32.59
C THR A 799 -7.23 7.73 -32.67
N GLN A 800 -6.81 8.05 -33.88
CA GLN A 800 -5.74 9.03 -34.10
C GLN A 800 -6.32 10.43 -34.24
N VAL A 801 -5.66 11.38 -33.56
CA VAL A 801 -5.99 12.79 -33.60
C VAL A 801 -4.71 13.61 -33.77
N THR A 802 -4.76 14.68 -34.57
CA THR A 802 -3.66 15.64 -34.67
C THR A 802 -4.01 16.90 -33.88
N VAL A 803 -3.14 17.31 -32.97
CA VAL A 803 -3.17 18.62 -32.30
C VAL A 803 -2.33 19.60 -33.11
N ARG A 804 -2.88 20.80 -33.46
CA ARG A 804 -2.23 21.82 -34.28
C ARG A 804 -2.76 23.23 -34.03
#